data_cf2794113dff1fca957f5c79463cccb7
#
_entry.id   cf2794113dff1fca957f5c79463cccb7
#
_cell.length_a   1.000
_cell.length_b   1.000
_cell.length_c   1.000
_cell.angle_alpha   90.00
_cell.angle_beta   90.00
_cell.angle_gamma   90.00
#
_symmetry.space_group_name_H-M   'P 1'
#
loop_
_entity.id
_entity.type
_entity.pdbx_description
1 polymer ?
#
loop_
_entity_poly.entity_id
_entity_poly.type
_entity_poly.pdbx_seq_one_letter_code
_entity_poly.pdbx_strand_id
1 'polypeptide(L)'
;MNKPNQIWQRAGKDLLDSLQSGPQGLTTKEAQQRLEKYGPNELQEGGKKSGFRIFLEQFADFLVIILIVAAVISAVLGDVESMVVILAVITMNAILGTVQTIKAEASLDSLKQMSAPTAKVVRDGKTIQIPGRDVVPGDIVVLEAGDAVCADGRLLESASLKTAESALTGESLPVEKEETPIEAEDVPLGDRKNMVFSGTFVTYGRGRFLVTGTGMETEMGKIASLLKTTSEKKTPLQVSLDNFGKKLSIGILVLCAILFAVSVLVRGENVMSAFLFAVALAVAAIPEALSSIVTIVLSFGTRKMAKEHAIIRKLQAVEGLGSVSVICSDKTGTLTQNKMTVRQLYVGGRVIPAAQADFKDPIQEPLLRAALLCSDATVNEQGEIGDPTETALVRLGEDFGFDELDVREHWPRLGELPFDSDRKLMSTLHQFSGGYMLMTKGAVDVLLDRTLLGPGEREEIERVNQSFSEQGLRVLAFACRRMETMEVSLEDENNLLFLGLIAMMDPPREESKQAVAECIAAGSRPVMITGDHVVTASAIAKEIGILTPGTEAVEGAVVEKMSEEELKEFVPKVSVYARVSPEHKIRIVRAWQEKGALVAMTGDGVNDAPALKQADIGVAMGITGTEVAKDAAAMVLTDDNFATIVQAVKNGRNVYANIRRSIQFLLSGNTAGILTVLYASLMALPVPFQAVHLLFINLLTDSLPAIALGLEPHNDRVMHDKPRPRSEGILTKPFLLSVGLEGLVIAAATIIAFHLGLNYGGQAAGATMAFSTLCLSRLFHGFNCKAAEPVIFTRKFWNNKPLLAAFAVGTLLLVAVLAIPVLEELMQAVALPWTLGLAIPGLAIGSMLVIQLLKAIRTGFGRKP
;
A
#
# COMPACT_ATOMS: atom_id res chain seq x y z
N MET A 1 11.68 50.16 7.54
CA MET A 1 11.40 48.75 7.30
C MET A 1 10.10 48.43 7.99
N ASN A 2 8.98 48.32 7.26
CA ASN A 2 7.71 47.94 7.82
C ASN A 2 7.82 46.50 8.33
N LYS A 3 7.61 46.31 9.66
CA LYS A 3 7.40 44.93 10.23
C LYS A 3 6.29 44.28 9.42
N PRO A 4 6.42 43.03 9.00
CA PRO A 4 5.32 42.31 8.35
C PRO A 4 4.14 42.31 9.31
N ASN A 5 3.04 42.98 8.92
CA ASN A 5 1.80 43.00 9.68
C ASN A 5 1.39 41.55 10.01
N GLN A 6 1.36 41.25 11.28
CA GLN A 6 1.06 39.91 11.79
C GLN A 6 -0.35 39.53 11.33
N ILE A 7 -0.47 38.42 10.61
CA ILE A 7 -1.70 37.97 9.93
C ILE A 7 -2.83 37.76 10.93
N TRP A 8 -2.52 37.29 12.13
CA TRP A 8 -3.51 37.02 13.22
C TRP A 8 -4.12 38.29 13.84
N GLN A 9 -3.50 39.46 13.65
CA GLN A 9 -4.03 40.72 14.14
C GLN A 9 -5.08 41.34 13.20
N ARG A 10 -5.14 40.91 11.95
CA ARG A 10 -5.99 41.50 10.92
C ARG A 10 -7.37 40.86 10.88
N ALA A 11 -8.38 41.67 10.57
CA ALA A 11 -9.71 41.17 10.25
C ALA A 11 -9.69 40.41 8.91
N GLY A 12 -10.50 39.36 8.80
CA GLY A 12 -10.56 38.52 7.60
C GLY A 12 -10.86 39.29 6.31
N LYS A 13 -11.69 40.35 6.39
CA LYS A 13 -12.01 41.24 5.25
C LYS A 13 -10.79 42.00 4.75
N ASP A 14 -9.98 42.58 5.64
CA ASP A 14 -8.79 43.35 5.27
C ASP A 14 -7.73 42.45 4.60
N LEU A 15 -7.71 41.19 4.99
CA LEU A 15 -6.81 40.21 4.39
C LEU A 15 -7.30 39.76 3.00
N LEU A 16 -8.60 39.59 2.79
CA LEU A 16 -9.17 39.31 1.48
C LEU A 16 -8.79 40.42 0.49
N ASP A 17 -8.93 41.68 0.86
CA ASP A 17 -8.59 42.83 0.04
C ASP A 17 -7.07 42.90 -0.22
N SER A 18 -6.25 42.64 0.80
CA SER A 18 -4.79 42.69 0.67
C SER A 18 -4.22 41.57 -0.25
N LEU A 19 -4.87 40.42 -0.29
CA LEU A 19 -4.53 39.30 -1.15
C LEU A 19 -5.30 39.33 -2.48
N GLN A 20 -6.04 40.42 -2.75
CA GLN A 20 -6.85 40.54 -3.98
C GLN A 20 -7.73 39.30 -4.21
N SER A 21 -8.44 38.88 -3.15
CA SER A 21 -9.40 37.80 -3.16
C SER A 21 -10.76 38.29 -2.71
N GLY A 22 -11.83 37.64 -3.13
CA GLY A 22 -13.18 38.02 -2.75
C GLY A 22 -13.93 36.89 -2.04
N PRO A 23 -15.14 37.11 -1.50
CA PRO A 23 -15.94 36.07 -0.85
C PRO A 23 -16.28 34.88 -1.76
N GLN A 24 -16.25 35.08 -3.07
CA GLN A 24 -16.46 34.04 -4.08
C GLN A 24 -15.18 33.30 -4.46
N GLY A 25 -14.05 33.55 -3.77
CA GLY A 25 -12.75 32.99 -4.07
C GLY A 25 -12.07 33.62 -5.30
N LEU A 26 -10.93 33.06 -5.68
CA LEU A 26 -10.20 33.45 -6.89
C LEU A 26 -10.91 32.91 -8.13
N THR A 27 -10.72 33.56 -9.26
CA THR A 27 -11.04 32.94 -10.56
C THR A 27 -10.03 31.86 -10.89
N THR A 28 -10.45 30.86 -11.66
CA THR A 28 -9.56 29.79 -12.12
C THR A 28 -8.31 30.33 -12.83
N LYS A 29 -8.44 31.43 -13.60
CA LYS A 29 -7.33 32.08 -14.31
C LYS A 29 -6.34 32.76 -13.35
N GLU A 30 -6.84 33.46 -12.33
CA GLU A 30 -5.98 34.08 -11.30
C GLU A 30 -5.26 33.04 -10.47
N ALA A 31 -5.92 31.94 -10.10
CA ALA A 31 -5.30 30.83 -9.40
C ALA A 31 -4.14 30.23 -10.20
N GLN A 32 -4.33 30.03 -11.52
CA GLN A 32 -3.28 29.54 -12.40
C GLN A 32 -2.07 30.50 -12.48
N GLN A 33 -2.31 31.80 -12.61
CA GLN A 33 -1.24 32.80 -12.59
C GLN A 33 -0.48 32.85 -11.26
N ARG A 34 -1.19 32.65 -10.14
CA ARG A 34 -0.57 32.57 -8.83
C ARG A 34 0.25 31.29 -8.66
N LEU A 35 -0.23 30.16 -9.20
CA LEU A 35 0.50 28.91 -9.19
C LEU A 35 1.83 29.02 -9.96
N GLU A 36 1.83 29.72 -11.10
CA GLU A 36 3.06 30.01 -11.86
C GLU A 36 4.01 30.94 -11.09
N LYS A 37 3.45 31.90 -10.33
CA LYS A 37 4.24 32.90 -9.59
C LYS A 37 4.82 32.34 -8.29
N TYR A 38 4.03 31.61 -7.49
CA TYR A 38 4.42 31.12 -6.16
C TYR A 38 4.93 29.68 -6.17
N GLY A 39 4.72 28.95 -7.27
CA GLY A 39 5.03 27.53 -7.38
C GLY A 39 4.00 26.64 -6.68
N PRO A 40 4.15 25.31 -6.80
CA PRO A 40 3.27 24.35 -6.17
C PRO A 40 3.40 24.39 -4.66
N ASN A 41 2.28 24.15 -3.96
CA ASN A 41 2.21 24.04 -2.51
C ASN A 41 2.78 22.68 -2.05
N GLU A 42 4.09 22.57 -2.11
CA GLU A 42 4.84 21.36 -1.73
C GLU A 42 6.03 21.78 -0.85
N LEU A 43 6.32 20.95 0.15
CA LEU A 43 7.56 21.07 0.89
C LEU A 43 8.72 20.64 -0.02
N GLN A 44 9.72 21.49 -0.21
CA GLN A 44 10.94 21.08 -0.91
C GLN A 44 11.65 20.04 -0.07
N GLU A 45 11.45 18.77 -0.38
CA GLU A 45 12.36 17.72 0.10
C GLU A 45 13.77 18.12 -0.30
N GLY A 46 14.74 17.93 0.62
CA GLY A 46 16.12 18.35 0.43
C GLY A 46 16.60 18.04 -0.98
N GLY A 47 17.15 19.05 -1.68
CA GLY A 47 17.31 19.10 -3.13
C GLY A 47 17.72 17.76 -3.73
N LYS A 48 17.03 17.31 -4.75
CA LYS A 48 17.35 16.08 -5.49
C LYS A 48 18.85 16.07 -5.77
N LYS A 49 19.52 15.00 -5.36
CA LYS A 49 20.96 14.87 -5.64
C LYS A 49 21.14 15.01 -7.15
N SER A 50 22.03 15.92 -7.57
CA SER A 50 22.33 16.01 -9.00
C SER A 50 22.91 14.67 -9.47
N GLY A 51 22.61 14.26 -10.72
CA GLY A 51 23.15 13.03 -11.27
C GLY A 51 24.68 12.96 -11.16
N PHE A 52 25.37 14.09 -11.22
CA PHE A 52 26.82 14.19 -11.02
C PHE A 52 27.22 13.88 -9.58
N ARG A 53 26.44 14.29 -8.58
CA ARG A 53 26.71 13.94 -7.18
C ARG A 53 26.50 12.47 -6.93
N ILE A 54 25.43 11.88 -7.48
CA ILE A 54 25.18 10.42 -7.42
C ILE A 54 26.33 9.67 -8.06
N PHE A 55 26.85 10.17 -9.21
CA PHE A 55 28.00 9.59 -9.88
C PHE A 55 29.26 9.63 -8.99
N LEU A 56 29.54 10.75 -8.35
CA LEU A 56 30.69 10.86 -7.43
C LEU A 56 30.52 9.96 -6.18
N GLU A 57 29.29 9.81 -5.68
CA GLU A 57 29.01 8.93 -4.56
C GLU A 57 29.32 7.46 -4.88
N GLN A 58 29.28 7.02 -6.15
CA GLN A 58 29.66 5.67 -6.55
C GLN A 58 31.15 5.38 -6.28
N PHE A 59 32.01 6.38 -6.34
CA PHE A 59 33.44 6.23 -6.03
C PHE A 59 33.73 6.12 -4.55
N ALA A 60 32.78 6.43 -3.68
CA ALA A 60 32.87 6.23 -2.23
C ALA A 60 32.51 4.79 -1.81
N ASP A 61 32.09 3.95 -2.73
CA ASP A 61 31.86 2.53 -2.43
C ASP A 61 33.16 1.84 -2.04
N PHE A 62 33.09 1.01 -1.01
CA PHE A 62 34.27 0.36 -0.44
C PHE A 62 35.04 -0.49 -1.44
N LEU A 63 34.33 -1.16 -2.37
CA LEU A 63 34.94 -1.94 -3.44
C LEU A 63 35.65 -1.09 -4.48
N VAL A 64 35.02 -0.01 -4.88
CA VAL A 64 35.61 0.93 -5.83
C VAL A 64 36.89 1.53 -5.25
N ILE A 65 36.92 1.78 -3.93
CA ILE A 65 38.14 2.22 -3.26
C ILE A 65 39.24 1.15 -3.33
N ILE A 66 38.91 -0.14 -3.14
CA ILE A 66 39.90 -1.23 -3.29
C ILE A 66 40.42 -1.30 -4.70
N LEU A 67 39.55 -1.16 -5.71
CA LEU A 67 39.95 -1.15 -7.13
C LEU A 67 40.80 0.08 -7.48
N ILE A 68 40.52 1.24 -6.93
CA ILE A 68 41.35 2.44 -7.08
C ILE A 68 42.76 2.20 -6.48
N VAL A 69 42.80 1.58 -5.30
CA VAL A 69 44.09 1.20 -4.67
C VAL A 69 44.83 0.19 -5.54
N ALA A 70 44.12 -0.80 -6.10
CA ALA A 70 44.72 -1.78 -7.03
C ALA A 70 45.26 -1.08 -8.31
N ALA A 71 44.50 -0.14 -8.88
CA ALA A 71 44.96 0.63 -10.06
C ALA A 71 46.22 1.46 -9.74
N VAL A 72 46.29 2.09 -8.56
CA VAL A 72 47.48 2.83 -8.11
C VAL A 72 48.67 1.90 -7.93
N ILE A 73 48.47 0.72 -7.32
CA ILE A 73 49.53 -0.29 -7.15
C ILE A 73 50.02 -0.77 -8.52
N SER A 74 49.12 -1.06 -9.47
CA SER A 74 49.50 -1.47 -10.83
C SER A 74 50.33 -0.38 -11.53
N ALA A 75 49.93 0.89 -11.38
CA ALA A 75 50.68 2.04 -11.92
C ALA A 75 52.13 2.14 -11.34
N VAL A 76 52.23 2.00 -9.99
CA VAL A 76 53.54 2.07 -9.29
C VAL A 76 54.46 0.93 -9.71
N LEU A 77 53.88 -0.24 -10.03
CA LEU A 77 54.63 -1.41 -10.50
C LEU A 77 54.91 -1.41 -12.01
N GLY A 78 54.49 -0.33 -12.76
CA GLY A 78 54.76 -0.13 -14.17
C GLY A 78 53.75 -0.84 -15.09
N ASP A 79 52.68 -1.42 -14.57
CA ASP A 79 51.59 -2.03 -15.37
C ASP A 79 50.50 -0.99 -15.65
N VAL A 80 50.81 -0.13 -16.64
CA VAL A 80 49.92 0.95 -17.05
C VAL A 80 48.65 0.39 -17.76
N GLU A 81 48.75 -0.75 -18.44
CA GLU A 81 47.60 -1.33 -19.15
C GLU A 81 46.51 -1.77 -18.14
N SER A 82 46.90 -2.52 -17.14
CA SER A 82 45.98 -2.92 -16.06
C SER A 82 45.38 -1.75 -15.33
N MET A 83 46.16 -0.68 -15.05
CA MET A 83 45.65 0.56 -14.47
C MET A 83 44.52 1.18 -15.32
N VAL A 84 44.77 1.35 -16.63
CA VAL A 84 43.80 1.98 -17.56
C VAL A 84 42.51 1.14 -17.62
N VAL A 85 42.64 -0.18 -17.70
CA VAL A 85 41.50 -1.11 -17.74
C VAL A 85 40.68 -1.01 -16.44
N ILE A 86 41.31 -1.06 -15.27
CA ILE A 86 40.61 -0.94 -13.98
C ILE A 86 39.88 0.42 -13.87
N LEU A 87 40.51 1.52 -14.26
CA LEU A 87 39.89 2.85 -14.24
C LEU A 87 38.70 2.96 -15.21
N ALA A 88 38.83 2.41 -16.43
CA ALA A 88 37.73 2.37 -17.40
C ALA A 88 36.52 1.60 -16.86
N VAL A 89 36.77 0.47 -16.21
CA VAL A 89 35.73 -0.36 -15.63
C VAL A 89 35.07 0.33 -14.43
N ILE A 90 35.81 0.95 -13.52
CA ILE A 90 35.29 1.74 -12.39
C ILE A 90 34.37 2.85 -12.93
N THR A 91 34.81 3.55 -13.99
CA THR A 91 34.02 4.65 -14.59
C THR A 91 32.71 4.11 -15.19
N MET A 92 32.77 3.00 -15.92
CA MET A 92 31.59 2.35 -16.49
C MET A 92 30.62 1.88 -15.40
N ASN A 93 31.13 1.31 -14.31
CA ASN A 93 30.36 0.91 -13.12
C ASN A 93 29.65 2.14 -12.50
N ALA A 94 30.38 3.22 -12.29
CA ALA A 94 29.84 4.46 -11.72
C ALA A 94 28.72 5.05 -12.60
N ILE A 95 28.86 5.03 -13.94
CA ILE A 95 27.81 5.49 -14.86
C ILE A 95 26.56 4.60 -14.71
N LEU A 96 26.70 3.29 -14.73
CA LEU A 96 25.56 2.37 -14.72
C LEU A 96 24.87 2.37 -13.34
N GLY A 97 25.61 2.40 -12.24
CA GLY A 97 25.08 2.56 -10.89
C GLY A 97 24.30 3.86 -10.73
N THR A 98 24.82 4.94 -11.32
CA THR A 98 24.10 6.25 -11.36
C THR A 98 22.79 6.14 -12.12
N VAL A 99 22.76 5.52 -13.29
CA VAL A 99 21.54 5.33 -14.09
C VAL A 99 20.52 4.47 -13.34
N GLN A 100 20.96 3.41 -12.67
CA GLN A 100 20.09 2.54 -11.87
C GLN A 100 19.49 3.30 -10.69
N THR A 101 20.29 4.09 -9.96
CA THR A 101 19.83 4.91 -8.83
C THR A 101 18.81 5.95 -9.28
N ILE A 102 19.09 6.70 -10.35
CA ILE A 102 18.16 7.72 -10.90
C ILE A 102 16.82 7.07 -11.30
N LYS A 103 16.86 5.90 -11.96
CA LYS A 103 15.62 5.20 -12.34
C LYS A 103 14.83 4.70 -11.13
N ALA A 104 15.50 4.23 -10.09
CA ALA A 104 14.87 3.81 -8.85
C ALA A 104 14.20 5.00 -8.14
N GLU A 105 14.90 6.14 -8.00
CA GLU A 105 14.36 7.37 -7.40
C GLU A 105 13.16 7.91 -8.21
N ALA A 106 13.26 7.99 -9.53
CA ALA A 106 12.16 8.46 -10.38
C ALA A 106 10.88 7.60 -10.24
N SER A 107 11.05 6.29 -10.05
CA SER A 107 9.91 5.39 -9.82
C SER A 107 9.25 5.63 -8.46
N LEU A 108 10.01 5.97 -7.43
CA LEU A 108 9.50 6.32 -6.10
C LEU A 108 8.76 7.65 -6.11
N ASP A 109 9.30 8.66 -6.79
CA ASP A 109 8.68 9.98 -6.92
C ASP A 109 7.29 9.89 -7.58
N SER A 110 7.15 9.08 -8.61
CA SER A 110 5.84 8.90 -9.27
C SER A 110 4.78 8.30 -8.36
N LEU A 111 5.17 7.47 -7.39
CA LEU A 111 4.25 6.88 -6.41
C LEU A 111 3.81 7.91 -5.35
N LYS A 112 4.73 8.77 -4.90
CA LYS A 112 4.41 9.85 -3.95
C LYS A 112 3.35 10.80 -4.53
N GLN A 113 3.42 11.13 -5.82
CA GLN A 113 2.44 11.99 -6.48
C GLN A 113 1.03 11.40 -6.55
N MET A 114 0.89 10.08 -6.60
CA MET A 114 -0.43 9.42 -6.62
C MET A 114 -1.16 9.46 -5.27
N SER A 115 -0.49 9.83 -4.19
CA SER A 115 -1.02 9.86 -2.81
C SER A 115 -1.10 11.28 -2.24
N ALA A 116 -1.04 12.31 -3.07
CA ALA A 116 -1.09 13.69 -2.60
C ALA A 116 -2.47 14.03 -2.01
N PRO A 117 -2.55 14.76 -0.88
CA PRO A 117 -3.81 15.17 -0.28
C PRO A 117 -4.58 16.10 -1.21
N THR A 118 -5.91 16.10 -1.08
CA THR A 118 -6.81 16.99 -1.82
C THR A 118 -7.32 18.11 -0.92
N ALA A 119 -7.73 19.23 -1.50
CA ALA A 119 -8.33 20.37 -0.79
C ALA A 119 -9.64 20.82 -1.45
N LYS A 120 -10.62 21.18 -0.65
CA LYS A 120 -11.88 21.79 -1.09
C LYS A 120 -11.69 23.31 -1.13
N VAL A 121 -11.67 23.90 -2.31
CA VAL A 121 -11.48 25.37 -2.48
C VAL A 121 -12.69 26.01 -3.11
N VAL A 122 -12.93 27.28 -2.76
CA VAL A 122 -13.94 28.09 -3.42
C VAL A 122 -13.28 28.88 -4.53
N ARG A 123 -13.63 28.58 -5.79
CA ARG A 123 -13.18 29.32 -7.00
C ARG A 123 -14.38 29.58 -7.90
N ASP A 124 -14.40 30.77 -8.53
CA ASP A 124 -15.52 31.18 -9.39
C ASP A 124 -16.89 31.04 -8.71
N GLY A 125 -16.96 31.24 -7.38
CA GLY A 125 -18.18 31.12 -6.57
C GLY A 125 -18.65 29.68 -6.31
N LYS A 126 -17.88 28.65 -6.71
CA LYS A 126 -18.21 27.23 -6.50
C LYS A 126 -17.15 26.54 -5.66
N THR A 127 -17.59 25.63 -4.80
CA THR A 127 -16.67 24.75 -4.07
C THR A 127 -16.26 23.61 -5.01
N ILE A 128 -14.95 23.50 -5.25
CA ILE A 128 -14.35 22.43 -6.08
C ILE A 128 -13.25 21.73 -5.30
N GLN A 129 -13.03 20.46 -5.59
CA GLN A 129 -11.94 19.71 -5.01
C GLN A 129 -10.75 19.73 -5.97
N ILE A 130 -9.58 20.12 -5.45
CA ILE A 130 -8.32 20.17 -6.21
C ILE A 130 -7.22 19.43 -5.47
N PRO A 131 -6.12 19.02 -6.17
CA PRO A 131 -4.92 18.55 -5.49
C PRO A 131 -4.39 19.64 -4.53
N GLY A 132 -4.00 19.26 -3.31
CA GLY A 132 -3.47 20.22 -2.32
C GLY A 132 -2.24 21.00 -2.80
N ARG A 133 -1.47 20.43 -3.74
CA ARG A 133 -0.33 21.09 -4.40
C ARG A 133 -0.71 22.30 -5.27
N ASP A 134 -1.96 22.35 -5.72
CA ASP A 134 -2.46 23.40 -6.61
C ASP A 134 -3.14 24.54 -5.85
N VAL A 135 -3.11 24.50 -4.50
CA VAL A 135 -3.58 25.57 -3.61
C VAL A 135 -2.59 26.72 -3.62
N VAL A 136 -3.10 27.95 -3.75
CA VAL A 136 -2.28 29.16 -3.86
C VAL A 136 -2.66 30.21 -2.81
N PRO A 137 -1.76 31.13 -2.44
CA PRO A 137 -2.09 32.25 -1.55
C PRO A 137 -3.27 33.07 -2.10
N GLY A 138 -4.28 33.27 -1.27
CA GLY A 138 -5.54 33.94 -1.63
C GLY A 138 -6.69 32.98 -1.99
N ASP A 139 -6.49 31.66 -2.07
CA ASP A 139 -7.57 30.69 -2.14
C ASP A 139 -8.36 30.69 -0.83
N ILE A 140 -9.67 30.45 -0.93
CA ILE A 140 -10.52 30.16 0.23
C ILE A 140 -10.72 28.65 0.30
N VAL A 141 -10.25 28.03 1.38
CA VAL A 141 -10.38 26.58 1.60
C VAL A 141 -11.51 26.32 2.60
N VAL A 142 -12.32 25.31 2.31
CA VAL A 142 -13.39 24.81 3.18
C VAL A 142 -12.85 23.61 3.94
N LEU A 143 -13.05 23.61 5.27
CA LEU A 143 -12.62 22.55 6.18
C LEU A 143 -13.80 21.90 6.87
N GLU A 144 -13.75 20.58 6.97
CA GLU A 144 -14.69 19.74 7.72
C GLU A 144 -13.92 18.74 8.59
N ALA A 145 -14.59 18.17 9.60
CA ALA A 145 -13.96 17.17 10.46
C ALA A 145 -13.39 16.01 9.62
N GLY A 146 -12.11 15.69 9.84
CA GLY A 146 -11.36 14.68 9.08
C GLY A 146 -10.51 15.23 7.94
N ASP A 147 -10.66 16.51 7.56
CA ASP A 147 -9.84 17.12 6.52
C ASP A 147 -8.42 17.43 7.04
N ALA A 148 -7.43 17.31 6.16
CA ALA A 148 -6.09 17.83 6.39
C ALA A 148 -6.02 19.31 6.01
N VAL A 149 -5.36 20.11 6.84
CA VAL A 149 -5.06 21.51 6.51
C VAL A 149 -3.86 21.53 5.57
N CYS A 150 -4.09 21.90 4.32
CA CYS A 150 -3.09 21.82 3.24
C CYS A 150 -2.13 23.02 3.18
N ALA A 151 -2.48 24.15 3.78
CA ALA A 151 -1.72 25.41 3.74
C ALA A 151 -1.94 26.20 5.01
N ASP A 152 -1.05 27.15 5.31
CA ASP A 152 -1.28 28.08 6.42
C ASP A 152 -2.28 29.14 6.03
N GLY A 153 -3.20 29.46 6.94
CA GLY A 153 -4.19 30.45 6.64
C GLY A 153 -4.89 31.07 7.84
N ARG A 154 -5.64 32.16 7.57
CA ARG A 154 -6.44 32.91 8.51
C ARG A 154 -7.90 32.48 8.39
N LEU A 155 -8.50 32.06 9.49
CA LEU A 155 -9.92 31.72 9.56
C LEU A 155 -10.82 32.90 9.19
N LEU A 156 -11.77 32.64 8.31
CA LEU A 156 -12.82 33.56 7.91
C LEU A 156 -14.13 33.24 8.63
N GLU A 157 -14.41 31.94 8.82
CA GLU A 157 -15.61 31.41 9.46
C GLU A 157 -15.22 30.18 10.29
N SER A 158 -15.79 30.02 11.47
CA SER A 158 -15.62 28.89 12.36
C SER A 158 -16.96 28.47 12.98
N ALA A 159 -17.33 27.19 12.81
CA ALA A 159 -18.44 26.56 13.47
C ALA A 159 -17.95 25.41 14.34
N SER A 160 -17.55 25.73 15.58
CA SER A 160 -16.95 24.78 16.55
C SER A 160 -15.74 24.04 15.99
N LEU A 161 -14.94 24.66 15.12
CA LEU A 161 -13.78 24.05 14.49
C LEU A 161 -12.71 23.74 15.53
N LYS A 162 -12.22 22.50 15.54
CA LYS A 162 -11.07 22.08 16.37
C LYS A 162 -10.03 21.41 15.50
N THR A 163 -8.77 21.76 15.72
CA THR A 163 -7.63 21.21 14.98
C THR A 163 -6.64 20.50 15.90
N ALA A 164 -6.11 19.36 15.46
CA ALA A 164 -5.01 18.68 16.13
C ALA A 164 -3.68 19.25 15.60
N GLU A 165 -2.98 19.97 16.46
CA GLU A 165 -1.76 20.71 16.13
C GLU A 165 -0.49 20.10 16.76
N SER A 166 -0.59 18.88 17.28
CA SER A 166 0.50 18.20 18.01
C SER A 166 1.80 18.09 17.21
N ALA A 167 1.72 18.02 15.89
CA ALA A 167 2.89 17.98 15.00
C ALA A 167 3.71 19.29 15.03
N LEU A 168 3.07 20.42 15.35
CA LEU A 168 3.67 21.75 15.36
C LEU A 168 3.94 22.27 16.78
N THR A 169 2.98 22.05 17.69
CA THR A 169 3.01 22.61 19.04
C THR A 169 3.52 21.62 20.10
N GLY A 170 3.44 20.32 19.81
CA GLY A 170 3.71 19.25 20.77
C GLY A 170 2.53 18.94 21.71
N GLU A 171 1.47 19.75 21.70
CA GLU A 171 0.28 19.58 22.54
C GLU A 171 -0.66 18.52 21.94
N SER A 172 -1.06 17.52 22.75
CA SER A 172 -1.89 16.41 22.28
C SER A 172 -3.40 16.73 22.19
N LEU A 173 -3.86 17.77 22.88
CA LEU A 173 -5.27 18.15 22.89
C LEU A 173 -5.61 18.99 21.65
N PRO A 174 -6.77 18.76 21.02
CA PRO A 174 -7.25 19.59 19.93
C PRO A 174 -7.47 21.05 20.37
N VAL A 175 -7.03 21.98 19.53
CA VAL A 175 -7.17 23.43 19.76
C VAL A 175 -8.46 23.91 19.14
N GLU A 176 -9.31 24.58 19.93
CA GLU A 176 -10.52 25.22 19.45
C GLU A 176 -10.16 26.50 18.69
N LYS A 177 -10.76 26.69 17.52
CA LYS A 177 -10.42 27.75 16.57
C LYS A 177 -11.54 28.81 16.49
N GLU A 178 -11.15 30.07 16.51
CA GLU A 178 -12.03 31.24 16.51
C GLU A 178 -11.64 32.19 15.37
N GLU A 179 -12.59 33.01 14.91
CA GLU A 179 -12.34 33.98 13.83
C GLU A 179 -11.91 35.37 14.32
N THR A 180 -11.92 35.60 15.65
CA THR A 180 -11.63 36.89 16.26
C THR A 180 -10.18 37.32 16.08
N PRO A 181 -9.85 38.56 15.67
CA PRO A 181 -8.50 39.08 15.64
C PRO A 181 -7.80 39.02 17.01
N ILE A 182 -6.54 38.66 17.05
CA ILE A 182 -5.73 38.60 18.27
C ILE A 182 -4.85 39.84 18.34
N GLU A 183 -5.07 40.71 19.33
CA GLU A 183 -4.40 42.01 19.42
C GLU A 183 -2.92 41.96 19.81
N ALA A 184 -2.48 40.86 20.44
CA ALA A 184 -1.12 40.71 20.92
C ALA A 184 -0.09 40.65 19.77
N GLU A 185 1.04 41.36 19.93
CA GLU A 185 2.10 41.43 18.92
C GLU A 185 2.93 40.13 18.81
N ASP A 186 3.16 39.41 19.91
CA ASP A 186 3.94 38.20 20.00
C ASP A 186 3.10 37.08 20.59
N VAL A 187 2.57 36.21 19.72
CA VAL A 187 1.68 35.10 20.09
C VAL A 187 2.34 33.79 19.68
N PRO A 188 2.61 32.86 20.63
CA PRO A 188 3.08 31.52 20.34
C PRO A 188 2.16 30.82 19.35
N LEU A 189 2.71 29.86 18.57
CA LEU A 189 2.00 29.19 17.48
C LEU A 189 0.69 28.54 17.98
N GLY A 190 0.74 27.81 19.10
CA GLY A 190 -0.42 27.12 19.69
C GLY A 190 -1.54 28.05 20.18
N ASP A 191 -1.23 29.32 20.46
CA ASP A 191 -2.18 30.32 20.95
C ASP A 191 -2.83 31.15 19.82
N ARG A 192 -2.39 30.95 18.56
CA ARG A 192 -2.98 31.59 17.37
C ARG A 192 -4.28 30.91 16.97
N LYS A 193 -5.30 31.04 17.81
CA LYS A 193 -6.59 30.35 17.63
C LYS A 193 -7.34 30.73 16.36
N ASN A 194 -7.01 31.84 15.74
CA ASN A 194 -7.64 32.35 14.52
C ASN A 194 -6.86 31.98 13.25
N MET A 195 -5.86 31.12 13.36
CA MET A 195 -5.09 30.57 12.24
C MET A 195 -5.18 29.06 12.20
N VAL A 196 -5.02 28.51 11.01
CA VAL A 196 -4.85 27.08 10.76
C VAL A 196 -3.52 26.86 10.05
N PHE A 197 -2.91 25.72 10.28
CA PHE A 197 -1.53 25.44 9.85
C PHE A 197 -1.43 24.18 9.02
N SER A 198 -0.62 24.24 7.99
CA SER A 198 -0.31 23.09 7.11
C SER A 198 0.22 21.91 7.91
N GLY A 199 -0.23 20.70 7.57
CA GLY A 199 0.19 19.45 8.24
C GLY A 199 -0.56 19.17 9.54
N THR A 200 -1.62 19.94 9.86
CA THR A 200 -2.57 19.69 10.96
C THR A 200 -3.87 19.10 10.43
N PHE A 201 -4.71 18.61 11.33
CA PHE A 201 -5.96 17.93 10.94
C PHE A 201 -7.16 18.50 11.72
N VAL A 202 -8.29 18.59 11.03
CA VAL A 202 -9.56 18.97 11.65
C VAL A 202 -10.15 17.77 12.39
N THR A 203 -10.34 17.89 13.70
CA THR A 203 -10.91 16.83 14.54
C THR A 203 -12.40 16.98 14.78
N TYR A 204 -12.92 18.22 14.71
CA TYR A 204 -14.32 18.50 14.94
C TYR A 204 -14.75 19.82 14.28
N GLY A 205 -16.03 19.92 13.93
CA GLY A 205 -16.62 21.13 13.38
C GLY A 205 -16.30 21.41 11.92
N ARG A 206 -16.54 22.61 11.47
CA ARG A 206 -16.29 23.08 10.11
C ARG A 206 -15.83 24.53 10.11
N GLY A 207 -15.14 24.94 9.05
CA GLY A 207 -14.67 26.31 8.91
C GLY A 207 -14.25 26.66 7.49
N ARG A 208 -13.98 27.94 7.27
CA ARG A 208 -13.41 28.45 6.01
C ARG A 208 -12.21 29.32 6.34
N PHE A 209 -11.13 29.17 5.61
CA PHE A 209 -9.94 29.98 5.81
C PHE A 209 -9.38 30.51 4.50
N LEU A 210 -8.73 31.67 4.59
CA LEU A 210 -7.99 32.31 3.52
C LEU A 210 -6.54 31.85 3.58
N VAL A 211 -6.04 31.26 2.49
CA VAL A 211 -4.65 30.81 2.38
C VAL A 211 -3.72 32.02 2.38
N THR A 212 -2.78 32.04 3.32
CA THR A 212 -1.80 33.12 3.49
C THR A 212 -0.36 32.69 3.20
N GLY A 213 -0.06 31.38 3.33
CA GLY A 213 1.25 30.80 3.08
C GLY A 213 1.16 29.38 2.53
N THR A 214 2.02 29.05 1.56
CA THR A 214 2.07 27.75 0.90
C THR A 214 3.51 27.20 0.86
N GLY A 215 3.67 25.88 0.79
CA GLY A 215 4.95 25.20 0.64
C GLY A 215 5.96 25.57 1.74
N MET A 216 7.12 26.05 1.32
CA MET A 216 8.20 26.42 2.25
C MET A 216 7.93 27.67 3.10
N GLU A 217 6.94 28.49 2.74
CA GLU A 217 6.52 29.66 3.51
C GLU A 217 5.59 29.30 4.68
N THR A 218 5.08 28.07 4.77
CA THR A 218 4.27 27.58 5.90
C THR A 218 5.14 27.36 7.14
N GLU A 219 4.53 27.32 8.33
CA GLU A 219 5.24 26.98 9.57
C GLU A 219 5.89 25.61 9.49
N MET A 220 5.21 24.64 8.90
CA MET A 220 5.77 23.31 8.60
C MET A 220 6.95 23.41 7.63
N GLY A 221 6.87 24.27 6.63
CA GLY A 221 7.97 24.52 5.67
C GLY A 221 9.21 25.11 6.34
N LYS A 222 9.03 26.02 7.30
CA LYS A 222 10.13 26.57 8.11
C LYS A 222 10.81 25.49 8.95
N ILE A 223 10.03 24.60 9.59
CA ILE A 223 10.56 23.45 10.33
C ILE A 223 11.31 22.50 9.39
N ALA A 224 10.73 22.18 8.22
CA ALA A 224 11.37 21.33 7.22
C ALA A 224 12.72 21.91 6.74
N SER A 225 12.82 23.23 6.63
CA SER A 225 14.08 23.90 6.26
C SER A 225 15.19 23.72 7.29
N LEU A 226 14.84 23.58 8.57
CA LEU A 226 15.77 23.34 9.68
C LEU A 226 16.18 21.86 9.77
N LEU A 227 15.29 20.95 9.30
CA LEU A 227 15.48 19.48 9.35
C LEU A 227 16.12 18.92 8.07
N LYS A 228 16.97 19.65 7.37
CA LYS A 228 17.54 19.32 6.03
C LYS A 228 18.18 17.94 5.83
N THR A 229 18.07 16.98 6.77
CA THR A 229 18.78 15.68 6.75
C THR A 229 17.96 14.50 7.30
N THR A 230 16.73 14.32 6.92
CA THR A 230 16.07 13.03 7.18
C THR A 230 16.15 12.14 5.94
N SER A 231 17.11 11.21 5.95
CA SER A 231 17.18 10.14 4.95
C SER A 231 15.94 9.25 5.04
N GLU A 232 15.39 8.83 3.90
CA GLU A 232 14.30 7.86 3.87
C GLU A 232 14.67 6.59 4.65
N LYS A 233 13.77 6.11 5.50
CA LYS A 233 13.98 4.88 6.28
C LYS A 233 13.99 3.69 5.34
N LYS A 234 15.08 2.92 5.36
CA LYS A 234 15.19 1.65 4.61
C LYS A 234 14.16 0.64 5.11
N THR A 235 13.69 -0.24 4.21
CA THR A 235 12.82 -1.37 4.59
C THR A 235 13.58 -2.36 5.48
N PRO A 236 12.89 -3.15 6.33
CA PRO A 236 13.53 -4.21 7.12
C PRO A 236 14.35 -5.17 6.25
N LEU A 237 13.85 -5.51 5.05
CA LEU A 237 14.55 -6.32 4.08
C LEU A 237 15.85 -5.67 3.60
N GLN A 238 15.81 -4.39 3.22
CA GLN A 238 17.01 -3.64 2.82
C GLN A 238 18.04 -3.58 3.93
N VAL A 239 17.61 -3.32 5.18
CA VAL A 239 18.52 -3.34 6.36
C VAL A 239 19.12 -4.72 6.57
N SER A 240 18.33 -5.78 6.45
CA SER A 240 18.79 -7.17 6.58
C SER A 240 19.81 -7.54 5.52
N LEU A 241 19.57 -7.14 4.27
CA LEU A 241 20.48 -7.38 3.14
C LEU A 241 21.76 -6.56 3.24
N ASP A 242 21.69 -5.30 3.67
CA ASP A 242 22.86 -4.46 3.92
C ASP A 242 23.75 -5.07 5.02
N ASN A 243 23.13 -5.54 6.11
CA ASN A 243 23.85 -6.21 7.19
C ASN A 243 24.49 -7.55 6.74
N PHE A 244 23.79 -8.31 5.90
CA PHE A 244 24.34 -9.52 5.28
C PHE A 244 25.50 -9.18 4.35
N GLY A 245 25.35 -8.19 3.48
CA GLY A 245 26.40 -7.71 2.57
C GLY A 245 27.66 -7.29 3.35
N LYS A 246 27.52 -6.52 4.44
CA LYS A 246 28.64 -6.14 5.30
C LYS A 246 29.34 -7.35 5.92
N LYS A 247 28.60 -8.31 6.49
CA LYS A 247 29.18 -9.53 7.08
C LYS A 247 29.89 -10.38 6.04
N LEU A 248 29.28 -10.52 4.84
CA LEU A 248 29.88 -11.23 3.72
C LEU A 248 31.18 -10.57 3.27
N SER A 249 31.19 -9.24 3.08
CA SER A 249 32.37 -8.46 2.69
C SER A 249 33.51 -8.62 3.71
N ILE A 250 33.21 -8.52 4.99
CA ILE A 250 34.22 -8.72 6.05
C ILE A 250 34.78 -10.15 5.98
N GLY A 251 33.92 -11.17 5.85
CA GLY A 251 34.36 -12.58 5.74
C GLY A 251 35.26 -12.81 4.52
N ILE A 252 34.95 -12.19 3.41
CA ILE A 252 35.72 -12.30 2.16
C ILE A 252 37.07 -11.58 2.30
N LEU A 253 37.11 -10.38 2.90
CA LEU A 253 38.37 -9.69 3.15
C LEU A 253 39.33 -10.50 4.03
N VAL A 254 38.80 -11.13 5.06
CA VAL A 254 39.57 -12.05 5.91
C VAL A 254 40.10 -13.22 5.08
N LEU A 255 39.25 -13.82 4.22
CA LEU A 255 39.66 -14.90 3.34
C LEU A 255 40.72 -14.45 2.32
N CYS A 256 40.56 -13.26 1.72
CA CYS A 256 41.57 -12.67 0.82
C CYS A 256 42.90 -12.44 1.53
N ALA A 257 42.88 -11.91 2.76
CA ALA A 257 44.09 -11.70 3.55
C ALA A 257 44.80 -13.02 3.90
N ILE A 258 44.02 -14.06 4.25
CA ILE A 258 44.57 -15.39 4.54
C ILE A 258 45.20 -16.00 3.25
N LEU A 259 44.48 -15.97 2.13
CA LEU A 259 45.01 -16.50 0.87
C LEU A 259 46.25 -15.75 0.39
N PHE A 260 46.22 -14.41 0.49
CA PHE A 260 47.38 -13.58 0.16
C PHE A 260 48.60 -13.96 1.02
N ALA A 261 48.41 -14.08 2.35
CA ALA A 261 49.47 -14.44 3.24
C ALA A 261 50.00 -15.86 2.95
N VAL A 262 49.13 -16.83 2.71
CA VAL A 262 49.52 -18.23 2.32
C VAL A 262 50.28 -18.24 1.02
N SER A 263 49.80 -17.56 -0.02
CA SER A 263 50.48 -17.49 -1.32
C SER A 263 51.88 -16.90 -1.22
N VAL A 264 52.04 -15.79 -0.50
CA VAL A 264 53.34 -15.10 -0.38
C VAL A 264 54.26 -15.79 0.62
N LEU A 265 53.77 -16.13 1.83
CA LEU A 265 54.65 -16.60 2.94
C LEU A 265 54.90 -18.10 2.89
N VAL A 266 53.94 -18.91 2.41
CA VAL A 266 54.06 -20.38 2.40
C VAL A 266 54.53 -20.89 1.06
N ARG A 267 53.98 -20.32 -0.05
CA ARG A 267 54.25 -20.76 -1.41
C ARG A 267 55.37 -20.01 -2.12
N GLY A 268 55.76 -18.86 -1.60
CA GLY A 268 56.78 -17.99 -2.20
C GLY A 268 56.35 -17.42 -3.57
N GLU A 269 55.07 -17.28 -3.78
CA GLU A 269 54.51 -16.65 -5.00
C GLU A 269 54.89 -15.16 -5.08
N ASN A 270 54.90 -14.63 -6.30
CA ASN A 270 55.11 -13.23 -6.52
C ASN A 270 53.98 -12.41 -5.82
N VAL A 271 54.36 -11.38 -5.05
CA VAL A 271 53.40 -10.52 -4.33
C VAL A 271 52.31 -9.98 -5.26
N MET A 272 52.63 -9.67 -6.52
CA MET A 272 51.68 -9.16 -7.50
C MET A 272 50.63 -10.20 -7.88
N SER A 273 51.07 -11.45 -8.14
CA SER A 273 50.18 -12.56 -8.47
C SER A 273 49.23 -12.86 -7.31
N ALA A 274 49.76 -12.93 -6.07
CA ALA A 274 48.98 -13.15 -4.88
C ALA A 274 47.98 -12.00 -4.64
N PHE A 275 48.38 -10.77 -4.94
CA PHE A 275 47.48 -9.59 -4.81
C PHE A 275 46.35 -9.63 -5.85
N LEU A 276 46.65 -9.96 -7.11
CA LEU A 276 45.63 -10.11 -8.17
C LEU A 276 44.62 -11.20 -7.85
N PHE A 277 45.04 -12.34 -7.26
CA PHE A 277 44.11 -13.35 -6.75
C PHE A 277 43.18 -12.80 -5.65
N ALA A 278 43.74 -12.05 -4.70
CA ALA A 278 42.94 -11.46 -3.63
C ALA A 278 41.90 -10.44 -4.17
N VAL A 279 42.32 -9.62 -5.15
CA VAL A 279 41.43 -8.66 -5.82
C VAL A 279 40.33 -9.38 -6.62
N ALA A 280 40.68 -10.40 -7.41
CA ALA A 280 39.73 -11.20 -8.17
C ALA A 280 38.68 -11.85 -7.24
N LEU A 281 39.14 -12.41 -6.12
CA LEU A 281 38.25 -13.01 -5.11
C LEU A 281 37.32 -11.97 -4.49
N ALA A 282 37.85 -10.80 -4.12
CA ALA A 282 37.05 -9.72 -3.56
C ALA A 282 35.94 -9.27 -4.53
N VAL A 283 36.30 -9.02 -5.80
CA VAL A 283 35.35 -8.60 -6.85
C VAL A 283 34.30 -9.68 -7.15
N ALA A 284 34.71 -10.97 -7.23
CA ALA A 284 33.78 -12.07 -7.48
C ALA A 284 32.70 -12.20 -6.40
N ALA A 285 33.01 -11.77 -5.20
CA ALA A 285 32.26 -12.13 -4.02
C ALA A 285 31.16 -11.12 -3.64
N ILE A 286 31.26 -9.86 -4.05
CA ILE A 286 30.38 -8.81 -3.57
C ILE A 286 29.22 -8.58 -4.54
N PRO A 287 27.96 -8.78 -4.09
CA PRO A 287 26.78 -8.55 -4.93
C PRO A 287 26.40 -7.06 -4.94
N GLU A 288 27.10 -6.25 -5.73
CA GLU A 288 26.93 -4.78 -5.80
C GLU A 288 25.49 -4.34 -6.12
N ALA A 289 24.80 -5.05 -6.99
CA ALA A 289 23.47 -4.70 -7.47
C ALA A 289 22.33 -5.11 -6.52
N LEU A 290 22.61 -5.80 -5.39
CA LEU A 290 21.57 -6.45 -4.58
C LEU A 290 20.52 -5.47 -4.02
N SER A 291 20.96 -4.39 -3.39
CA SER A 291 20.05 -3.38 -2.79
C SER A 291 19.27 -2.61 -3.86
N SER A 292 19.92 -2.25 -4.96
CA SER A 292 19.30 -1.54 -6.08
C SER A 292 18.21 -2.39 -6.77
N ILE A 293 18.48 -3.68 -7.00
CA ILE A 293 17.53 -4.62 -7.61
C ILE A 293 16.30 -4.80 -6.71
N VAL A 294 16.48 -4.94 -5.40
CA VAL A 294 15.35 -5.05 -4.46
C VAL A 294 14.47 -3.80 -4.53
N THR A 295 15.06 -2.61 -4.54
CA THR A 295 14.31 -1.36 -4.67
C THR A 295 13.54 -1.29 -5.99
N ILE A 296 14.15 -1.67 -7.10
CA ILE A 296 13.50 -1.71 -8.42
C ILE A 296 12.32 -2.71 -8.42
N VAL A 297 12.51 -3.91 -7.86
CA VAL A 297 11.45 -4.93 -7.80
C VAL A 297 10.29 -4.48 -6.91
N LEU A 298 10.57 -3.85 -5.75
CA LEU A 298 9.55 -3.24 -4.90
C LEU A 298 8.78 -2.16 -5.66
N SER A 299 9.46 -1.29 -6.40
CA SER A 299 8.84 -0.24 -7.21
C SER A 299 7.91 -0.80 -8.31
N PHE A 300 8.29 -1.87 -8.97
CA PHE A 300 7.39 -2.56 -9.93
C PHE A 300 6.18 -3.18 -9.22
N GLY A 301 6.39 -3.75 -8.03
CA GLY A 301 5.32 -4.30 -7.22
C GLY A 301 4.31 -3.24 -6.81
N THR A 302 4.77 -2.09 -6.31
CA THR A 302 3.89 -0.97 -5.92
C THR A 302 3.12 -0.40 -7.11
N ARG A 303 3.77 -0.24 -8.27
CA ARG A 303 3.10 0.21 -9.50
C ARG A 303 2.00 -0.76 -9.96
N LYS A 304 2.22 -2.06 -9.79
CA LYS A 304 1.18 -3.05 -10.08
C LYS A 304 0.04 -2.96 -9.09
N MET A 305 0.31 -2.86 -7.78
CA MET A 305 -0.70 -2.70 -6.74
C MET A 305 -1.56 -1.44 -6.98
N ALA A 306 -0.93 -0.32 -7.35
CA ALA A 306 -1.64 0.91 -7.68
C ALA A 306 -2.62 0.77 -8.86
N LYS A 307 -2.25 -0.02 -9.88
CA LYS A 307 -3.17 -0.35 -10.99
C LYS A 307 -4.33 -1.25 -10.58
N GLU A 308 -4.18 -1.96 -9.48
CA GLU A 308 -5.18 -2.85 -8.89
C GLU A 308 -5.79 -2.19 -7.64
N HIS A 309 -5.96 -0.87 -7.65
CA HIS A 309 -6.65 -0.05 -6.65
C HIS A 309 -6.00 0.01 -5.26
N ALA A 310 -4.76 -0.45 -5.08
CA ALA A 310 -4.03 -0.36 -3.82
C ALA A 310 -2.81 0.57 -3.94
N ILE A 311 -2.93 1.80 -3.46
CA ILE A 311 -1.85 2.79 -3.45
C ILE A 311 -0.98 2.58 -2.21
N ILE A 312 0.28 2.25 -2.41
CA ILE A 312 1.25 2.06 -1.32
C ILE A 312 1.91 3.40 -0.99
N ARG A 313 1.76 3.87 0.24
CA ARG A 313 2.40 5.08 0.76
C ARG A 313 3.77 4.82 1.40
N LYS A 314 3.96 3.63 1.99
CA LYS A 314 5.21 3.22 2.64
C LYS A 314 5.71 1.93 2.00
N LEU A 315 6.91 1.94 1.39
CA LEU A 315 7.48 0.76 0.72
C LEU A 315 7.60 -0.47 1.63
N GLN A 316 7.77 -0.25 2.94
CA GLN A 316 7.81 -1.32 3.93
C GLN A 316 6.53 -2.16 3.93
N ALA A 317 5.39 -1.57 3.58
CA ALA A 317 4.11 -2.27 3.51
C ALA A 317 4.09 -3.37 2.44
N VAL A 318 4.79 -3.21 1.32
CA VAL A 318 4.84 -4.23 0.25
C VAL A 318 5.42 -5.54 0.76
N GLU A 319 6.49 -5.45 1.55
CA GLU A 319 7.11 -6.61 2.19
C GLU A 319 6.20 -7.22 3.25
N GLY A 320 5.61 -6.36 4.09
CA GLY A 320 4.70 -6.76 5.16
C GLY A 320 3.44 -7.44 4.64
N LEU A 321 2.83 -6.93 3.55
CA LEU A 321 1.62 -7.48 2.94
C LEU A 321 1.75 -8.98 2.65
N GLY A 322 2.90 -9.43 2.13
CA GLY A 322 3.15 -10.85 1.87
C GLY A 322 3.19 -11.74 3.10
N SER A 323 3.29 -11.18 4.29
CA SER A 323 3.40 -11.88 5.57
C SER A 323 2.20 -11.64 6.50
N VAL A 324 1.18 -10.88 6.05
CA VAL A 324 -0.04 -10.62 6.84
C VAL A 324 -0.71 -11.93 7.23
N SER A 325 -0.89 -12.10 8.53
CA SER A 325 -1.54 -13.29 9.12
C SER A 325 -2.90 -12.97 9.74
N VAL A 326 -3.18 -11.70 10.05
CA VAL A 326 -4.47 -11.23 10.55
C VAL A 326 -4.87 -9.95 9.82
N ILE A 327 -6.10 -9.89 9.33
CA ILE A 327 -6.69 -8.71 8.70
C ILE A 327 -7.86 -8.26 9.57
N CYS A 328 -7.66 -7.21 10.36
CA CYS A 328 -8.69 -6.54 11.12
C CYS A 328 -9.41 -5.54 10.20
N SER A 329 -10.65 -5.81 9.85
CA SER A 329 -11.42 -4.99 8.93
C SER A 329 -12.57 -4.29 9.63
N ASP A 330 -12.73 -3.00 9.39
CA ASP A 330 -13.98 -2.33 9.69
C ASP A 330 -15.09 -2.93 8.82
N LYS A 331 -16.32 -2.94 9.32
CA LYS A 331 -17.47 -3.47 8.61
C LYS A 331 -17.93 -2.50 7.50
N THR A 332 -18.23 -1.25 7.91
CA THR A 332 -18.93 -0.27 7.09
C THR A 332 -18.01 0.24 5.97
N GLY A 333 -18.53 0.27 4.74
CA GLY A 333 -17.81 0.79 3.58
C GLY A 333 -16.68 -0.11 3.06
N THR A 334 -16.17 -1.06 3.86
CA THR A 334 -15.09 -1.99 3.47
C THR A 334 -15.61 -3.37 3.11
N LEU A 335 -16.26 -4.04 4.08
CA LEU A 335 -16.90 -5.35 3.88
C LEU A 335 -18.31 -5.21 3.31
N THR A 336 -18.96 -4.08 3.59
CA THR A 336 -20.29 -3.72 3.14
C THR A 336 -20.24 -2.55 2.13
N GLN A 337 -21.37 -2.29 1.45
CA GLN A 337 -21.46 -1.30 0.39
C GLN A 337 -21.52 0.16 0.90
N ASN A 338 -21.68 0.37 2.22
CA ASN A 338 -21.98 1.66 2.85
C ASN A 338 -23.25 2.29 2.27
N LYS A 339 -24.25 1.45 2.02
CA LYS A 339 -25.48 1.84 1.37
C LYS A 339 -26.64 1.03 1.94
N MET A 340 -27.52 1.70 2.68
CA MET A 340 -28.72 1.04 3.17
C MET A 340 -29.57 0.54 2.01
N THR A 341 -30.05 -0.68 2.13
CA THR A 341 -30.88 -1.33 1.11
C THR A 341 -32.03 -2.07 1.78
N VAL A 342 -33.24 -1.86 1.29
CA VAL A 342 -34.42 -2.59 1.77
C VAL A 342 -34.30 -4.06 1.37
N ARG A 343 -34.49 -4.97 2.31
CA ARG A 343 -34.42 -6.43 2.13
C ARG A 343 -35.78 -7.11 2.21
N GLN A 344 -36.58 -6.72 3.19
CA GLN A 344 -37.84 -7.36 3.47
C GLN A 344 -38.90 -6.32 3.86
N LEU A 345 -40.15 -6.64 3.58
CA LEU A 345 -41.33 -5.90 3.95
C LEU A 345 -42.25 -6.80 4.78
N TYR A 346 -42.92 -6.26 5.78
CA TYR A 346 -44.07 -6.93 6.41
C TYR A 346 -45.30 -6.11 6.20
N VAL A 347 -46.27 -6.64 5.44
CA VAL A 347 -47.52 -5.97 5.08
C VAL A 347 -48.63 -6.98 4.90
N GLY A 348 -49.84 -6.66 5.36
CA GLY A 348 -51.01 -7.53 5.24
C GLY A 348 -50.82 -8.90 5.89
N GLY A 349 -50.09 -8.99 7.03
CA GLY A 349 -49.82 -10.24 7.74
C GLY A 349 -48.78 -11.15 7.05
N ARG A 350 -47.98 -10.65 6.08
CA ARG A 350 -47.03 -11.44 5.31
C ARG A 350 -45.66 -10.76 5.25
N VAL A 351 -44.61 -11.57 5.34
CA VAL A 351 -43.25 -11.14 5.03
C VAL A 351 -43.00 -11.30 3.54
N ILE A 352 -42.58 -10.25 2.87
CA ILE A 352 -42.33 -10.17 1.42
C ILE A 352 -40.88 -9.72 1.20
N PRO A 353 -40.04 -10.44 0.41
CA PRO A 353 -38.76 -9.92 -0.04
C PRO A 353 -38.91 -8.64 -0.82
N ALA A 354 -38.00 -7.67 -0.65
CA ALA A 354 -38.06 -6.38 -1.35
C ALA A 354 -38.12 -6.55 -2.89
N ALA A 355 -37.40 -7.54 -3.42
CA ALA A 355 -37.42 -7.84 -4.87
C ALA A 355 -38.79 -8.30 -5.40
N GLN A 356 -39.75 -8.62 -4.53
CA GLN A 356 -41.11 -9.01 -4.87
C GLN A 356 -42.16 -7.94 -4.47
N ALA A 357 -41.69 -6.75 -4.09
CA ALA A 357 -42.60 -5.63 -3.81
C ALA A 357 -43.41 -5.26 -5.06
N ASP A 358 -44.67 -4.90 -4.85
CA ASP A 358 -45.58 -4.50 -5.93
C ASP A 358 -46.34 -3.23 -5.55
N PHE A 359 -45.99 -2.11 -6.15
CA PHE A 359 -46.69 -0.84 -5.95
C PHE A 359 -48.12 -0.78 -6.51
N LYS A 360 -48.52 -1.80 -7.26
CA LYS A 360 -49.88 -1.93 -7.80
C LYS A 360 -50.77 -2.81 -6.93
N ASP A 361 -50.21 -3.54 -5.98
CA ASP A 361 -50.94 -4.34 -5.01
C ASP A 361 -51.62 -3.39 -3.99
N PRO A 362 -52.94 -3.38 -3.89
CA PRO A 362 -53.69 -2.50 -2.97
C PRO A 362 -53.32 -2.69 -1.50
N ILE A 363 -52.69 -3.82 -1.12
CA ILE A 363 -52.24 -4.11 0.25
C ILE A 363 -50.85 -3.50 0.51
N GLN A 364 -49.98 -3.52 -0.48
CA GLN A 364 -48.58 -3.06 -0.35
C GLN A 364 -48.44 -1.56 -0.66
N GLU A 365 -49.21 -1.06 -1.59
CA GLU A 365 -49.14 0.29 -2.09
C GLU A 365 -49.19 1.37 -0.98
N PRO A 366 -50.06 1.30 0.03
CA PRO A 366 -50.10 2.32 1.10
C PRO A 366 -48.79 2.39 1.89
N LEU A 367 -48.16 1.23 2.17
CA LEU A 367 -46.86 1.18 2.86
C LEU A 367 -45.75 1.79 2.02
N LEU A 368 -45.70 1.41 0.74
CA LEU A 368 -44.65 1.86 -0.19
C LEU A 368 -44.78 3.37 -0.49
N ARG A 369 -46.02 3.87 -0.62
CA ARG A 369 -46.29 5.30 -0.76
C ARG A 369 -45.90 6.08 0.49
N ALA A 370 -46.22 5.57 1.67
CA ALA A 370 -45.81 6.21 2.93
C ALA A 370 -44.29 6.27 3.04
N ALA A 371 -43.57 5.27 2.58
CA ALA A 371 -42.11 5.26 2.55
C ALA A 371 -41.52 6.37 1.68
N LEU A 372 -42.11 6.63 0.50
CA LEU A 372 -41.68 7.70 -0.41
C LEU A 372 -42.03 9.09 0.12
N LEU A 373 -43.26 9.27 0.61
CA LEU A 373 -43.79 10.58 1.02
C LEU A 373 -43.24 11.04 2.38
N CYS A 374 -43.05 10.13 3.32
CA CYS A 374 -42.46 10.43 4.64
C CYS A 374 -40.93 10.32 4.60
N SER A 375 -40.29 10.95 3.63
CA SER A 375 -38.83 10.99 3.41
C SER A 375 -38.40 12.35 2.87
N ASP A 376 -37.23 12.83 3.30
CA ASP A 376 -36.60 14.07 2.83
C ASP A 376 -35.50 13.80 1.79
N ALA A 377 -35.14 12.56 1.63
CA ALA A 377 -34.11 12.14 0.68
C ALA A 377 -34.59 12.27 -0.78
N THR A 378 -33.64 12.48 -1.68
CA THR A 378 -33.83 12.45 -3.13
C THR A 378 -32.80 11.53 -3.78
N VAL A 379 -33.23 10.82 -4.82
CA VAL A 379 -32.35 9.96 -5.62
C VAL A 379 -32.52 10.37 -7.09
N ASN A 380 -31.40 10.63 -7.77
CA ASN A 380 -31.42 11.02 -9.17
C ASN A 380 -30.14 10.55 -9.89
N GLU A 381 -30.04 10.79 -11.21
CA GLU A 381 -28.85 10.43 -12.01
C GLU A 381 -27.55 11.09 -11.52
N GLN A 382 -27.63 12.18 -10.75
CA GLN A 382 -26.48 12.92 -10.22
C GLN A 382 -26.01 12.39 -8.85
N GLY A 383 -26.81 11.52 -8.20
CA GLY A 383 -26.49 10.89 -6.92
C GLY A 383 -27.67 10.86 -5.94
N GLU A 384 -27.38 10.46 -4.73
CA GLU A 384 -28.31 10.35 -3.60
C GLU A 384 -28.05 11.50 -2.62
N ILE A 385 -29.13 12.17 -2.19
CA ILE A 385 -29.04 13.26 -1.20
C ILE A 385 -30.02 12.94 -0.07
N GLY A 386 -29.53 12.89 1.16
CA GLY A 386 -30.33 12.63 2.36
C GLY A 386 -29.75 11.58 3.29
N ASP A 387 -30.49 11.23 4.34
CA ASP A 387 -30.12 10.15 5.26
C ASP A 387 -30.11 8.80 4.54
N PRO A 388 -29.08 7.94 4.77
CA PRO A 388 -29.00 6.63 4.11
C PRO A 388 -30.23 5.74 4.32
N THR A 389 -30.93 5.87 5.44
CA THR A 389 -32.16 5.12 5.71
C THR A 389 -33.29 5.60 4.80
N GLU A 390 -33.37 6.90 4.57
CA GLU A 390 -34.40 7.50 3.69
C GLU A 390 -34.09 7.28 2.21
N THR A 391 -32.80 7.40 1.82
CA THR A 391 -32.41 7.08 0.43
C THR A 391 -32.73 5.63 0.05
N ALA A 392 -32.64 4.68 1.02
CA ALA A 392 -33.04 3.30 0.80
C ALA A 392 -34.54 3.14 0.52
N LEU A 393 -35.36 3.95 1.18
CA LEU A 393 -36.82 3.95 0.97
C LEU A 393 -37.19 4.52 -0.41
N VAL A 394 -36.57 5.62 -0.81
CA VAL A 394 -36.80 6.27 -2.10
C VAL A 394 -36.31 5.34 -3.23
N ARG A 395 -35.15 4.75 -3.10
CA ARG A 395 -34.62 3.81 -4.09
C ARG A 395 -35.52 2.60 -4.30
N LEU A 396 -36.12 2.06 -3.24
CA LEU A 396 -37.10 0.99 -3.41
C LEU A 396 -38.22 1.38 -4.36
N GLY A 397 -38.66 2.65 -4.34
CA GLY A 397 -39.65 3.16 -5.30
C GLY A 397 -39.13 3.20 -6.73
N GLU A 398 -37.94 3.76 -6.93
CA GLU A 398 -37.31 3.85 -8.25
C GLU A 398 -37.04 2.49 -8.90
N ASP A 399 -36.57 1.50 -8.12
CA ASP A 399 -36.32 0.13 -8.59
C ASP A 399 -37.59 -0.50 -9.21
N PHE A 400 -38.77 -0.03 -8.82
CA PHE A 400 -40.07 -0.46 -9.37
C PHE A 400 -40.71 0.56 -10.35
N GLY A 401 -39.94 1.58 -10.75
CA GLY A 401 -40.35 2.55 -11.76
C GLY A 401 -41.28 3.66 -11.23
N PHE A 402 -41.24 3.93 -9.93
CA PHE A 402 -41.93 5.05 -9.32
C PHE A 402 -40.94 6.18 -9.06
N ASP A 403 -41.03 7.24 -9.86
CA ASP A 403 -40.28 8.46 -9.65
C ASP A 403 -40.80 9.17 -8.39
N GLU A 404 -39.91 9.47 -7.47
CA GLU A 404 -40.25 10.15 -6.21
C GLU A 404 -40.83 11.54 -6.45
N LEU A 405 -40.36 12.25 -7.48
CA LEU A 405 -40.83 13.60 -7.81
C LEU A 405 -42.26 13.55 -8.32
N ASP A 406 -42.60 12.60 -9.18
CA ASP A 406 -43.97 12.38 -9.68
C ASP A 406 -44.93 12.06 -8.53
N VAL A 407 -44.49 11.20 -7.59
CA VAL A 407 -45.30 10.84 -6.42
C VAL A 407 -45.52 12.05 -5.52
N ARG A 408 -44.48 12.85 -5.26
CA ARG A 408 -44.57 14.08 -4.42
C ARG A 408 -45.36 15.20 -5.09
N GLU A 409 -45.36 15.29 -6.41
CA GLU A 409 -46.18 16.21 -7.16
C GLU A 409 -47.67 15.86 -7.05
N HIS A 410 -48.02 14.55 -7.14
CA HIS A 410 -49.38 14.06 -7.01
C HIS A 410 -49.94 14.20 -5.56
N TRP A 411 -49.05 14.03 -4.55
CA TRP A 411 -49.43 14.16 -3.12
C TRP A 411 -48.53 15.19 -2.44
N PRO A 412 -48.74 16.50 -2.67
CA PRO A 412 -47.87 17.52 -2.14
C PRO A 412 -47.89 17.54 -0.58
N ARG A 413 -46.72 17.73 -0.02
CA ARG A 413 -46.53 17.87 1.44
C ARG A 413 -47.09 19.24 1.85
N LEU A 414 -48.01 19.24 2.80
CA LEU A 414 -48.68 20.44 3.33
C LEU A 414 -48.20 20.84 4.71
N GLY A 415 -47.67 19.86 5.48
CA GLY A 415 -47.13 20.07 6.81
C GLY A 415 -46.25 18.89 7.22
N GLU A 416 -45.45 19.10 8.26
CA GLU A 416 -44.58 18.09 8.79
C GLU A 416 -44.29 18.24 10.27
N LEU A 417 -43.98 17.10 10.94
CA LEU A 417 -43.29 17.01 12.20
C LEU A 417 -41.95 16.33 11.91
N PRO A 418 -40.86 17.09 11.87
CA PRO A 418 -39.53 16.55 11.51
C PRO A 418 -39.10 15.40 12.42
N PHE A 419 -38.14 14.59 11.97
CA PHE A 419 -37.59 13.54 12.81
C PHE A 419 -36.99 14.11 14.09
N ASP A 420 -37.32 13.50 15.21
CA ASP A 420 -36.79 13.85 16.51
C ASP A 420 -36.26 12.57 17.19
N SER A 421 -35.03 12.61 17.70
CA SER A 421 -34.34 11.46 18.27
C SER A 421 -34.95 10.97 19.60
N ASP A 422 -35.55 11.85 20.36
CA ASP A 422 -36.20 11.50 21.65
C ASP A 422 -37.56 10.84 21.40
N ARG A 423 -38.30 11.41 20.42
CA ARG A 423 -39.57 10.91 19.96
C ARG A 423 -39.46 9.71 19.04
N LYS A 424 -38.33 9.55 18.33
CA LYS A 424 -38.03 8.52 17.34
C LYS A 424 -39.05 8.37 16.21
N LEU A 425 -39.77 9.44 15.89
CA LEU A 425 -40.82 9.51 14.87
C LEU A 425 -40.59 10.70 13.93
N MET A 426 -41.10 10.55 12.70
CA MET A 426 -41.27 11.63 11.73
C MET A 426 -42.66 11.48 11.10
N SER A 427 -43.36 12.61 10.91
CA SER A 427 -44.68 12.61 10.28
C SER A 427 -44.78 13.69 9.21
N THR A 428 -45.48 13.37 8.12
CA THR A 428 -45.72 14.27 7.00
C THR A 428 -47.19 14.26 6.62
N LEU A 429 -47.77 15.46 6.41
CA LEU A 429 -49.17 15.62 5.99
C LEU A 429 -49.27 15.87 4.49
N HIS A 430 -50.11 15.11 3.83
CA HIS A 430 -50.30 15.19 2.39
C HIS A 430 -51.77 15.39 2.04
N GLN A 431 -52.02 16.06 0.90
CA GLN A 431 -53.34 16.16 0.31
C GLN A 431 -53.77 14.84 -0.28
N PHE A 432 -54.97 14.38 0.02
CA PHE A 432 -55.51 13.12 -0.48
C PHE A 432 -56.91 13.32 -1.02
N SER A 433 -57.44 12.38 -1.85
CA SER A 433 -58.77 12.47 -2.37
C SER A 433 -59.86 12.56 -1.26
N GLY A 434 -60.40 13.78 -1.02
CA GLY A 434 -61.48 14.01 -0.05
C GLY A 434 -60.98 14.28 1.39
N GLY A 435 -59.76 14.81 1.59
CA GLY A 435 -59.20 15.19 2.88
C GLY A 435 -57.71 15.22 2.93
N TYR A 436 -57.15 15.01 4.12
CA TYR A 436 -55.70 15.00 4.38
C TYR A 436 -55.29 13.66 4.99
N MET A 437 -54.05 13.24 4.74
CA MET A 437 -53.48 12.03 5.30
C MET A 437 -52.17 12.35 5.99
N LEU A 438 -52.07 12.07 7.27
CA LEU A 438 -50.84 12.09 8.02
C LEU A 438 -50.15 10.73 7.84
N MET A 439 -48.92 10.72 7.38
CA MET A 439 -48.07 9.53 7.27
C MET A 439 -46.95 9.62 8.29
N THR A 440 -46.79 8.59 9.09
CA THR A 440 -45.80 8.55 10.19
C THR A 440 -44.87 7.35 10.00
N LYS A 441 -43.57 7.59 10.12
CA LYS A 441 -42.54 6.53 10.19
C LYS A 441 -41.77 6.63 11.49
N GLY A 442 -41.23 5.51 11.95
CA GLY A 442 -40.32 5.55 13.11
C GLY A 442 -39.99 4.20 13.69
N ALA A 443 -39.44 4.23 14.92
CA ALA A 443 -39.08 3.04 15.66
C ALA A 443 -40.32 2.18 15.97
N VAL A 444 -40.17 0.86 15.78
CA VAL A 444 -41.29 -0.09 15.90
C VAL A 444 -41.94 -0.04 17.26
N ASP A 445 -41.16 -0.05 18.34
CA ASP A 445 -41.62 0.02 19.74
C ASP A 445 -42.49 1.25 19.99
N VAL A 446 -42.03 2.41 19.56
CA VAL A 446 -42.72 3.68 19.79
C VAL A 446 -43.98 3.81 18.93
N LEU A 447 -43.90 3.40 17.66
CA LEU A 447 -45.03 3.57 16.75
C LEU A 447 -46.17 2.59 17.07
N LEU A 448 -45.87 1.36 17.51
CA LEU A 448 -46.89 0.40 17.91
C LEU A 448 -47.73 0.87 19.10
N ASP A 449 -47.14 1.59 20.05
CA ASP A 449 -47.86 2.21 21.20
C ASP A 449 -48.88 3.26 20.77
N ARG A 450 -48.76 3.79 19.56
CA ARG A 450 -49.60 4.86 19.00
C ARG A 450 -50.60 4.39 17.95
N THR A 451 -50.64 3.08 17.72
CA THR A 451 -51.54 2.44 16.71
C THR A 451 -52.77 1.81 17.30
N LEU A 452 -53.81 1.67 16.48
CA LEU A 452 -55.11 1.05 16.82
C LEU A 452 -55.06 -0.48 16.61
N LEU A 453 -54.04 -1.17 17.12
CA LEU A 453 -53.84 -2.60 16.94
C LEU A 453 -54.46 -3.39 18.11
N GLY A 454 -55.01 -4.55 17.79
CA GLY A 454 -55.41 -5.56 18.79
C GLY A 454 -54.23 -6.27 19.43
N PRO A 455 -54.34 -6.83 20.63
CA PRO A 455 -53.25 -7.49 21.32
C PRO A 455 -52.60 -8.61 20.50
N GLY A 456 -53.38 -9.44 19.81
CA GLY A 456 -52.84 -10.55 18.97
C GLY A 456 -52.07 -10.07 17.71
N GLU A 457 -52.53 -8.97 17.11
CA GLU A 457 -51.86 -8.37 15.96
C GLU A 457 -50.53 -7.75 16.38
N ARG A 458 -50.48 -7.08 17.52
CA ARG A 458 -49.28 -6.49 18.09
C ARG A 458 -48.23 -7.56 18.37
N GLU A 459 -48.59 -8.67 19.05
CA GLU A 459 -47.68 -9.77 19.33
C GLU A 459 -47.08 -10.39 18.05
N GLU A 460 -47.89 -10.47 16.97
CA GLU A 460 -47.39 -10.95 15.68
C GLU A 460 -46.36 -9.98 15.07
N ILE A 461 -46.64 -8.70 15.06
CA ILE A 461 -45.71 -7.66 14.52
C ILE A 461 -44.43 -7.65 15.33
N GLU A 462 -44.49 -7.73 16.66
CA GLU A 462 -43.33 -7.80 17.54
C GLU A 462 -42.48 -9.04 17.28
N ARG A 463 -43.08 -10.21 17.03
CA ARG A 463 -42.37 -11.44 16.64
C ARG A 463 -41.66 -11.29 15.29
N VAL A 464 -42.30 -10.66 14.30
CA VAL A 464 -41.67 -10.37 13.00
C VAL A 464 -40.53 -9.38 13.13
N ASN A 465 -40.72 -8.31 13.90
CA ASN A 465 -39.67 -7.36 14.20
C ASN A 465 -38.46 -8.03 14.88
N GLN A 466 -38.72 -8.92 15.86
CA GLN A 466 -37.67 -9.70 16.50
C GLN A 466 -36.92 -10.56 15.48
N SER A 467 -37.66 -11.26 14.62
CA SER A 467 -37.05 -12.09 13.56
C SER A 467 -36.19 -11.27 12.58
N PHE A 468 -36.64 -10.06 12.20
CA PHE A 468 -35.85 -9.15 11.36
C PHE A 468 -34.59 -8.67 12.09
N SER A 469 -34.74 -8.32 13.37
CA SER A 469 -33.60 -7.89 14.21
C SER A 469 -32.56 -9.00 14.38
N GLU A 470 -32.98 -10.25 14.55
CA GLU A 470 -32.09 -11.43 14.62
C GLU A 470 -31.32 -11.68 13.31
N GLN A 471 -31.88 -11.24 12.18
CA GLN A 471 -31.19 -11.22 10.88
C GLN A 471 -30.27 -10.00 10.68
N GLY A 472 -30.18 -9.13 11.68
CA GLY A 472 -29.36 -7.91 11.62
C GLY A 472 -29.98 -6.78 10.81
N LEU A 473 -31.27 -6.86 10.51
CA LEU A 473 -31.97 -5.82 9.76
C LEU A 473 -32.40 -4.65 10.67
N ARG A 474 -32.25 -3.45 10.18
CA ARG A 474 -32.84 -2.25 10.78
C ARG A 474 -34.28 -2.14 10.32
N VAL A 475 -35.20 -2.04 11.26
CA VAL A 475 -36.62 -2.04 10.98
C VAL A 475 -37.24 -0.67 11.23
N LEU A 476 -38.01 -0.16 10.27
CA LEU A 476 -38.88 1.00 10.42
C LEU A 476 -40.32 0.55 10.33
N ALA A 477 -41.15 1.07 11.24
CA ALA A 477 -42.59 0.94 11.17
C ALA A 477 -43.23 2.14 10.47
N PHE A 478 -44.34 1.88 9.79
CA PHE A 478 -45.12 2.90 9.06
C PHE A 478 -46.59 2.82 9.47
N ALA A 479 -47.20 4.00 9.63
CA ALA A 479 -48.61 4.12 9.94
C ALA A 479 -49.19 5.37 9.29
N CYS A 480 -50.51 5.45 9.18
CA CYS A 480 -51.19 6.65 8.70
C CYS A 480 -52.43 7.00 9.51
N ARG A 481 -52.86 8.27 9.39
CA ARG A 481 -54.12 8.72 9.98
C ARG A 481 -54.81 9.72 9.03
N ARG A 482 -56.09 9.58 8.87
CA ARG A 482 -56.90 10.57 8.13
C ARG A 482 -57.11 11.81 8.99
N MET A 483 -56.81 12.98 8.43
CA MET A 483 -56.95 14.29 9.08
C MET A 483 -58.04 15.12 8.42
N GLU A 484 -58.72 15.93 9.23
CA GLU A 484 -59.75 16.87 8.75
C GLU A 484 -59.20 18.29 8.53
N THR A 485 -58.07 18.59 9.15
CA THR A 485 -57.42 19.92 9.14
C THR A 485 -56.01 19.84 8.51
N MET A 486 -55.51 21.01 8.09
CA MET A 486 -54.11 21.14 7.58
C MET A 486 -53.11 21.39 8.69
N GLU A 487 -53.53 21.66 9.90
CA GLU A 487 -52.65 21.86 11.04
C GLU A 487 -52.26 20.52 11.64
N VAL A 488 -50.97 20.32 11.88
CA VAL A 488 -50.39 19.08 12.44
C VAL A 488 -49.76 19.38 13.80
N SER A 489 -50.11 18.60 14.81
CA SER A 489 -49.58 18.69 16.15
C SER A 489 -49.03 17.33 16.62
N LEU A 490 -48.25 17.32 17.68
CA LEU A 490 -47.71 16.07 18.27
C LEU A 490 -48.83 15.12 18.79
N GLU A 491 -50.02 15.64 19.07
CA GLU A 491 -51.18 14.82 19.50
C GLU A 491 -51.75 14.00 18.37
N ASP A 492 -51.53 14.41 17.12
CA ASP A 492 -52.02 13.74 15.92
C ASP A 492 -51.25 12.45 15.60
N GLU A 493 -50.06 12.28 16.17
CA GLU A 493 -49.29 11.04 16.12
C GLU A 493 -49.86 9.90 16.97
N ASN A 494 -51.13 9.93 17.34
CA ASN A 494 -51.85 8.88 18.07
C ASN A 494 -53.04 8.36 17.27
N ASN A 495 -53.53 7.18 17.63
CA ASN A 495 -54.62 6.50 16.93
C ASN A 495 -54.35 6.28 15.45
N LEU A 496 -53.12 5.88 15.14
CA LEU A 496 -52.66 5.60 13.79
C LEU A 496 -53.11 4.23 13.31
N LEU A 497 -53.33 4.10 12.00
CA LEU A 497 -53.56 2.82 11.31
C LEU A 497 -52.22 2.28 10.90
N PHE A 498 -51.85 1.13 11.37
CA PHE A 498 -50.59 0.44 11.00
C PHE A 498 -50.61 0.04 9.56
N LEU A 499 -49.55 0.36 8.79
CA LEU A 499 -49.39 0.01 7.40
C LEU A 499 -48.46 -1.18 7.20
N GLY A 500 -47.33 -1.23 7.95
CA GLY A 500 -46.37 -2.32 7.81
C GLY A 500 -44.99 -1.98 8.36
N LEU A 501 -44.07 -2.92 8.19
CA LEU A 501 -42.65 -2.76 8.50
C LEU A 501 -41.81 -2.80 7.24
N ILE A 502 -40.77 -1.99 7.20
CA ILE A 502 -39.70 -2.06 6.17
C ILE A 502 -38.40 -2.37 6.87
N ALA A 503 -37.78 -3.47 6.48
CA ALA A 503 -36.55 -3.97 7.05
C ALA A 503 -35.40 -3.82 6.03
N MET A 504 -34.30 -3.17 6.46
CA MET A 504 -33.16 -2.80 5.61
C MET A 504 -31.84 -3.07 6.31
N MET A 505 -30.79 -3.17 5.54
CA MET A 505 -29.41 -3.28 6.02
C MET A 505 -28.43 -2.68 5.00
N ASP A 506 -27.21 -2.42 5.46
CA ASP A 506 -26.07 -2.19 4.57
C ASP A 506 -25.53 -3.57 4.14
N PRO A 507 -25.77 -4.02 2.89
CA PRO A 507 -25.44 -5.36 2.47
C PRO A 507 -23.95 -5.56 2.31
N PRO A 508 -23.43 -6.77 2.54
CA PRO A 508 -22.06 -7.09 2.19
C PRO A 508 -21.85 -6.92 0.68
N ARG A 509 -20.63 -6.55 0.30
CA ARG A 509 -20.22 -6.54 -1.11
C ARG A 509 -20.19 -7.97 -1.63
N GLU A 510 -20.56 -8.20 -2.88
CA GLU A 510 -20.57 -9.54 -3.47
C GLU A 510 -19.18 -10.19 -3.43
N GLU A 511 -18.13 -9.40 -3.68
CA GLU A 511 -16.75 -9.84 -3.69
C GLU A 511 -16.21 -10.18 -2.30
N SER A 512 -16.81 -9.63 -1.22
CA SER A 512 -16.31 -9.82 0.15
C SER A 512 -16.35 -11.28 0.57
N LYS A 513 -17.38 -12.04 0.21
CA LYS A 513 -17.50 -13.46 0.55
C LYS A 513 -16.39 -14.28 -0.08
N GLN A 514 -16.12 -14.06 -1.37
CA GLN A 514 -15.04 -14.75 -2.06
C GLN A 514 -13.67 -14.35 -1.50
N ALA A 515 -13.45 -13.06 -1.27
CA ALA A 515 -12.21 -12.53 -0.72
C ALA A 515 -11.91 -13.08 0.69
N VAL A 516 -12.93 -13.19 1.56
CA VAL A 516 -12.81 -13.81 2.88
C VAL A 516 -12.40 -15.28 2.76
N ALA A 517 -13.02 -16.03 1.85
CA ALA A 517 -12.67 -17.44 1.60
C ALA A 517 -11.22 -17.58 1.10
N GLU A 518 -10.79 -16.74 0.16
CA GLU A 518 -9.41 -16.69 -0.33
C GLU A 518 -8.41 -16.32 0.78
N CYS A 519 -8.76 -15.35 1.64
CA CYS A 519 -7.96 -14.94 2.79
C CYS A 519 -7.73 -16.11 3.76
N ILE A 520 -8.79 -16.85 4.10
CA ILE A 520 -8.73 -18.01 5.00
C ILE A 520 -7.91 -19.14 4.34
N ALA A 521 -8.14 -19.43 3.06
CA ALA A 521 -7.37 -20.42 2.32
C ALA A 521 -5.87 -20.07 2.26
N ALA A 522 -5.55 -18.77 2.21
CA ALA A 522 -4.18 -18.26 2.29
C ALA A 522 -3.55 -18.32 3.69
N GLY A 523 -4.27 -18.86 4.69
CA GLY A 523 -3.83 -18.96 6.08
C GLY A 523 -3.84 -17.62 6.82
N SER A 524 -4.45 -16.59 6.27
CA SER A 524 -4.66 -15.31 6.93
C SER A 524 -6.04 -15.30 7.58
N ARG A 525 -6.16 -14.69 8.76
CA ARG A 525 -7.40 -14.66 9.53
C ARG A 525 -8.09 -13.31 9.38
N PRO A 526 -9.27 -13.24 8.76
CA PRO A 526 -10.09 -12.04 8.78
C PRO A 526 -10.78 -11.90 10.15
N VAL A 527 -10.80 -10.68 10.68
CA VAL A 527 -11.44 -10.29 11.94
C VAL A 527 -12.26 -9.03 11.67
N MET A 528 -13.54 -9.07 11.98
CA MET A 528 -14.41 -7.89 11.85
C MET A 528 -14.37 -7.06 13.12
N ILE A 529 -14.19 -5.75 12.97
CA ILE A 529 -14.19 -4.79 14.09
C ILE A 529 -15.13 -3.64 13.71
N THR A 530 -16.20 -3.42 14.49
CA THR A 530 -17.24 -2.46 14.14
C THR A 530 -17.82 -1.74 15.34
N GLY A 531 -18.33 -0.52 15.11
CA GLY A 531 -19.17 0.21 16.07
C GLY A 531 -20.61 -0.30 16.18
N ASP A 532 -21.04 -1.17 15.25
CA ASP A 532 -22.40 -1.70 15.22
C ASP A 532 -22.73 -2.65 16.37
N HIS A 533 -24.03 -2.93 16.54
CA HIS A 533 -24.53 -3.92 17.48
C HIS A 533 -24.05 -5.35 17.11
N VAL A 534 -23.80 -6.17 18.14
CA VAL A 534 -23.27 -7.54 17.97
C VAL A 534 -24.16 -8.43 17.09
N VAL A 535 -25.48 -8.25 17.13
CA VAL A 535 -26.42 -9.05 16.32
C VAL A 535 -26.23 -8.75 14.82
N THR A 536 -26.22 -7.48 14.44
CA THR A 536 -26.00 -7.03 13.05
C THR A 536 -24.63 -7.48 12.55
N ALA A 537 -23.57 -7.23 13.34
CA ALA A 537 -22.22 -7.64 13.01
C ALA A 537 -22.08 -9.17 12.83
N SER A 538 -22.73 -9.94 13.70
CA SER A 538 -22.73 -11.41 13.63
C SER A 538 -23.47 -11.94 12.41
N ALA A 539 -24.60 -11.32 12.03
CA ALA A 539 -25.36 -11.73 10.85
C ALA A 539 -24.54 -11.57 9.58
N ILE A 540 -23.94 -10.39 9.38
CA ILE A 540 -23.08 -10.09 8.22
C ILE A 540 -21.84 -10.97 8.23
N ALA A 541 -21.16 -11.13 9.39
CA ALA A 541 -19.96 -11.95 9.49
C ALA A 541 -20.23 -13.45 9.20
N LYS A 542 -21.41 -13.96 9.54
CA LYS A 542 -21.85 -15.32 9.15
C LYS A 542 -22.07 -15.42 7.65
N GLU A 543 -22.74 -14.46 7.04
CA GLU A 543 -23.05 -14.43 5.60
C GLU A 543 -21.79 -14.45 4.75
N ILE A 544 -20.76 -13.68 5.13
CA ILE A 544 -19.48 -13.60 4.39
C ILE A 544 -18.45 -14.63 4.84
N GLY A 545 -18.71 -15.41 5.90
CA GLY A 545 -17.85 -16.49 6.34
C GLY A 545 -16.73 -16.12 7.32
N ILE A 546 -16.75 -14.94 7.93
CA ILE A 546 -15.80 -14.52 8.98
C ILE A 546 -16.13 -15.22 10.30
N LEU A 547 -17.41 -15.27 10.67
CA LEU A 547 -17.89 -15.97 11.87
C LEU A 547 -18.23 -17.40 11.52
N THR A 548 -17.42 -18.33 12.03
CA THR A 548 -17.52 -19.76 11.77
C THR A 548 -17.74 -20.55 13.08
N PRO A 549 -18.25 -21.79 13.03
CA PRO A 549 -18.32 -22.64 14.22
C PRO A 549 -16.94 -22.75 14.91
N GLY A 550 -16.88 -22.42 16.20
CA GLY A 550 -15.64 -22.39 17.00
C GLY A 550 -15.02 -21.02 17.16
N THR A 551 -15.61 -19.96 16.58
CA THR A 551 -15.23 -18.56 16.83
C THR A 551 -16.39 -17.77 17.42
N GLU A 552 -16.09 -16.71 18.16
CA GLU A 552 -17.05 -15.92 18.94
C GLU A 552 -17.21 -14.51 18.37
N ALA A 553 -18.38 -13.91 18.64
CA ALA A 553 -18.65 -12.49 18.49
C ALA A 553 -18.82 -11.87 19.87
N VAL A 554 -18.12 -10.78 20.16
CA VAL A 554 -18.13 -10.11 21.48
C VAL A 554 -18.32 -8.61 21.34
N GLU A 555 -18.81 -7.99 22.41
CA GLU A 555 -18.88 -6.52 22.50
C GLU A 555 -17.61 -5.92 23.10
N GLY A 556 -17.30 -4.67 22.76
CA GLY A 556 -16.14 -3.91 23.26
C GLY A 556 -16.09 -3.86 24.80
N ALA A 557 -17.23 -3.86 25.49
CA ALA A 557 -17.30 -3.90 26.96
C ALA A 557 -16.63 -5.16 27.58
N VAL A 558 -16.52 -6.25 26.81
CA VAL A 558 -15.79 -7.46 27.25
C VAL A 558 -14.29 -7.21 27.15
N VAL A 559 -13.84 -6.56 26.07
CA VAL A 559 -12.43 -6.20 25.86
C VAL A 559 -11.96 -5.21 26.92
N GLU A 560 -12.83 -4.25 27.31
CA GLU A 560 -12.51 -3.22 28.29
C GLU A 560 -12.14 -3.80 29.67
N LYS A 561 -12.80 -4.89 30.08
CA LYS A 561 -12.62 -5.55 31.39
C LYS A 561 -11.40 -6.45 31.47
N MET A 562 -10.77 -6.77 30.32
CA MET A 562 -9.63 -7.70 30.27
C MET A 562 -8.31 -6.95 30.46
N SER A 563 -7.37 -7.58 31.14
CA SER A 563 -5.96 -7.19 31.12
C SER A 563 -5.33 -7.47 29.74
N GLU A 564 -4.16 -6.92 29.47
CA GLU A 564 -3.45 -7.14 28.20
C GLU A 564 -3.10 -8.62 27.99
N GLU A 565 -2.68 -9.31 29.08
CA GLU A 565 -2.36 -10.74 29.07
C GLU A 565 -3.59 -11.62 28.79
N GLU A 566 -4.73 -11.30 29.41
CA GLU A 566 -6.00 -12.00 29.16
C GLU A 566 -6.46 -11.78 27.73
N LEU A 567 -6.42 -10.53 27.24
CA LEU A 567 -6.82 -10.19 25.88
C LEU A 567 -5.96 -10.93 24.85
N LYS A 568 -4.65 -11.01 25.07
CA LYS A 568 -3.71 -11.75 24.22
C LYS A 568 -4.11 -13.23 24.08
N GLU A 569 -4.53 -13.90 25.16
CA GLU A 569 -4.98 -15.30 25.11
C GLU A 569 -6.40 -15.43 24.52
N PHE A 570 -7.16 -14.35 24.53
CA PHE A 570 -8.56 -14.34 24.10
C PHE A 570 -8.74 -14.07 22.59
N VAL A 571 -7.92 -13.17 21.99
CA VAL A 571 -8.07 -12.76 20.59
C VAL A 571 -8.13 -13.92 19.57
N PRO A 572 -7.46 -15.10 19.76
CA PRO A 572 -7.61 -16.21 18.81
C PRO A 572 -9.00 -16.86 18.79
N LYS A 573 -9.81 -16.65 19.82
CA LYS A 573 -11.16 -17.22 19.90
C LYS A 573 -12.22 -16.35 19.23
N VAL A 574 -11.92 -15.06 19.04
CA VAL A 574 -12.87 -14.06 18.58
C VAL A 574 -12.61 -13.70 17.11
N SER A 575 -13.68 -13.67 16.32
CA SER A 575 -13.64 -13.22 14.91
C SER A 575 -14.45 -11.92 14.67
N VAL A 576 -15.30 -11.52 15.63
CA VAL A 576 -16.13 -10.32 15.51
C VAL A 576 -16.09 -9.52 16.81
N TYR A 577 -15.72 -8.28 16.72
CA TYR A 577 -15.77 -7.29 17.80
C TYR A 577 -16.79 -6.21 17.44
N ALA A 578 -17.84 -6.08 18.24
CA ALA A 578 -18.95 -5.15 18.06
C ALA A 578 -18.92 -4.03 19.10
N ARG A 579 -19.51 -2.87 18.82
CA ARG A 579 -19.53 -1.71 19.72
C ARG A 579 -18.18 -1.35 20.31
N VAL A 580 -17.13 -1.35 19.47
CA VAL A 580 -15.76 -1.04 19.88
C VAL A 580 -15.46 0.44 19.84
N SER A 581 -14.73 0.93 20.86
CA SER A 581 -14.13 2.25 20.88
C SER A 581 -12.79 2.27 20.11
N PRO A 582 -12.25 3.45 19.77
CA PRO A 582 -10.92 3.57 19.17
C PRO A 582 -9.81 2.90 20.01
N GLU A 583 -9.89 3.00 21.34
CA GLU A 583 -8.93 2.36 22.26
C GLU A 583 -8.98 0.84 22.17
N HIS A 584 -10.19 0.26 22.08
CA HIS A 584 -10.36 -1.18 21.90
C HIS A 584 -9.69 -1.65 20.60
N LYS A 585 -9.81 -0.88 19.48
CA LYS A 585 -9.18 -1.21 18.21
C LYS A 585 -7.66 -1.33 18.36
N ILE A 586 -7.04 -0.38 19.08
CA ILE A 586 -5.58 -0.39 19.34
C ILE A 586 -5.18 -1.61 20.17
N ARG A 587 -5.93 -1.91 21.24
CA ARG A 587 -5.64 -3.03 22.13
C ARG A 587 -5.74 -4.38 21.41
N ILE A 588 -6.76 -4.57 20.59
CA ILE A 588 -6.96 -5.79 19.77
C ILE A 588 -5.78 -5.97 18.80
N VAL A 589 -5.41 -4.92 18.07
CA VAL A 589 -4.25 -4.96 17.14
C VAL A 589 -2.98 -5.32 17.89
N ARG A 590 -2.70 -4.68 19.04
CA ARG A 590 -1.51 -4.95 19.86
C ARG A 590 -1.50 -6.39 20.38
N ALA A 591 -2.61 -6.89 20.88
CA ALA A 591 -2.72 -8.27 21.38
C ALA A 591 -2.38 -9.31 20.29
N TRP A 592 -2.81 -9.10 19.05
CA TRP A 592 -2.42 -9.95 17.93
C TRP A 592 -0.94 -9.84 17.59
N GLN A 593 -0.37 -8.61 17.61
CA GLN A 593 1.06 -8.38 17.38
C GLN A 593 1.94 -9.07 18.43
N GLU A 594 1.53 -9.04 19.69
CA GLU A 594 2.24 -9.72 20.79
C GLU A 594 2.19 -11.24 20.70
N LYS A 595 1.20 -11.80 20.00
CA LYS A 595 1.18 -13.23 19.62
C LYS A 595 2.08 -13.54 18.42
N GLY A 596 2.78 -12.56 17.89
CA GLY A 596 3.68 -12.71 16.74
C GLY A 596 2.96 -12.62 15.39
N ALA A 597 1.69 -12.25 15.36
CA ALA A 597 0.96 -12.01 14.12
C ALA A 597 1.43 -10.71 13.45
N LEU A 598 1.38 -10.68 12.12
CA LEU A 598 1.52 -9.47 11.32
C LEU A 598 0.12 -8.99 10.94
N VAL A 599 -0.25 -7.83 11.46
CA VAL A 599 -1.63 -7.34 11.44
C VAL A 599 -1.81 -6.25 10.40
N ALA A 600 -2.77 -6.45 9.50
CA ALA A 600 -3.35 -5.37 8.70
C ALA A 600 -4.62 -4.85 9.40
N MET A 601 -4.82 -3.53 9.42
CA MET A 601 -6.00 -2.88 10.00
C MET A 601 -6.60 -1.91 9.01
N THR A 602 -7.91 -2.00 8.76
CA THR A 602 -8.62 -1.02 7.93
C THR A 602 -9.34 0.02 8.76
N GLY A 603 -9.53 1.20 8.18
CA GLY A 603 -10.34 2.27 8.78
C GLY A 603 -10.52 3.43 7.82
N ASP A 604 -11.54 4.24 8.05
CA ASP A 604 -11.90 5.39 7.23
C ASP A 604 -11.94 6.71 8.01
N GLY A 605 -12.12 6.65 9.32
CA GLY A 605 -12.33 7.81 10.17
C GLY A 605 -11.10 8.30 10.94
N VAL A 606 -11.24 9.48 11.52
CA VAL A 606 -10.28 10.06 12.47
C VAL A 606 -10.05 9.12 13.66
N ASN A 607 -11.11 8.44 14.10
CA ASN A 607 -11.09 7.49 15.22
C ASN A 607 -10.26 6.24 14.95
N ASP A 608 -10.03 5.91 13.68
CA ASP A 608 -9.26 4.74 13.27
C ASP A 608 -7.76 5.02 13.13
N ALA A 609 -7.40 6.28 12.94
CA ALA A 609 -6.02 6.67 12.67
C ALA A 609 -5.00 6.14 13.69
N PRO A 610 -5.26 6.13 15.01
CA PRO A 610 -4.34 5.54 15.98
C PRO A 610 -4.17 4.02 15.79
N ALA A 611 -5.24 3.29 15.48
CA ALA A 611 -5.18 1.85 15.22
C ALA A 611 -4.50 1.54 13.88
N LEU A 612 -4.72 2.35 12.84
CA LEU A 612 -4.02 2.27 11.55
C LEU A 612 -2.50 2.47 11.72
N LYS A 613 -2.11 3.43 12.57
CA LYS A 613 -0.69 3.70 12.88
C LYS A 613 -0.05 2.61 13.72
N GLN A 614 -0.82 1.97 14.63
CA GLN A 614 -0.38 0.86 15.47
C GLN A 614 -0.17 -0.42 14.65
N ALA A 615 -1.01 -0.69 13.67
CA ALA A 615 -0.93 -1.89 12.85
C ALA A 615 0.38 -1.96 12.07
N ASP A 616 0.82 -3.18 11.74
CA ASP A 616 1.99 -3.37 10.85
C ASP A 616 1.68 -2.79 9.46
N ILE A 617 0.42 -2.91 9.02
CA ILE A 617 -0.07 -2.32 7.77
C ILE A 617 -1.42 -1.65 8.02
N GLY A 618 -1.42 -0.34 8.23
CA GLY A 618 -2.64 0.46 8.19
C GLY A 618 -3.14 0.59 6.76
N VAL A 619 -4.44 0.39 6.56
CA VAL A 619 -5.12 0.45 5.27
C VAL A 619 -6.26 1.46 5.37
N ALA A 620 -6.17 2.57 4.67
CA ALA A 620 -7.23 3.58 4.65
C ALA A 620 -8.12 3.45 3.40
N MET A 621 -9.37 3.85 3.55
CA MET A 621 -10.28 4.00 2.43
C MET A 621 -9.92 5.23 1.61
N GLY A 622 -10.05 5.15 0.30
CA GLY A 622 -9.70 6.24 -0.63
C GLY A 622 -10.86 7.16 -0.95
N ILE A 623 -12.07 6.60 -1.04
CA ILE A 623 -13.31 7.32 -1.36
C ILE A 623 -13.91 7.90 -0.08
N THR A 624 -14.22 7.05 0.90
CA THR A 624 -14.89 7.45 2.15
C THR A 624 -13.91 7.88 3.25
N GLY A 625 -12.62 7.54 3.11
CA GLY A 625 -11.62 7.78 4.13
C GLY A 625 -11.23 9.25 4.28
N THR A 626 -11.13 9.69 5.53
CA THR A 626 -10.61 11.03 5.89
C THR A 626 -9.11 11.14 5.60
N GLU A 627 -8.61 12.33 5.35
CA GLU A 627 -7.18 12.57 5.12
C GLU A 627 -6.32 12.16 6.33
N VAL A 628 -6.85 12.27 7.54
CA VAL A 628 -6.21 11.77 8.78
C VAL A 628 -5.98 10.26 8.72
N ALA A 629 -7.00 9.49 8.30
CA ALA A 629 -6.88 8.05 8.16
C ALA A 629 -5.89 7.68 7.05
N LYS A 630 -5.96 8.38 5.90
CA LYS A 630 -5.03 8.19 4.78
C LYS A 630 -3.59 8.49 5.17
N ASP A 631 -3.35 9.52 5.99
CA ASP A 631 -1.99 9.88 6.45
C ASP A 631 -1.43 8.87 7.44
N ALA A 632 -2.25 8.36 8.35
CA ALA A 632 -1.87 7.31 9.29
C ALA A 632 -1.54 5.98 8.60
N ALA A 633 -2.15 5.70 7.45
CA ALA A 633 -2.07 4.44 6.75
C ALA A 633 -0.75 4.23 5.98
N ALA A 634 -0.42 2.96 5.75
CA ALA A 634 0.67 2.54 4.87
C ALA A 634 0.20 2.22 3.45
N MET A 635 -1.11 1.99 3.28
CA MET A 635 -1.77 1.69 2.01
C MET A 635 -3.14 2.40 1.96
N VAL A 636 -3.54 2.86 0.78
CA VAL A 636 -4.87 3.47 0.53
C VAL A 636 -5.56 2.69 -0.59
N LEU A 637 -6.83 2.33 -0.38
CA LEU A 637 -7.66 1.64 -1.36
C LEU A 637 -8.49 2.65 -2.15
N THR A 638 -8.32 2.72 -3.47
CA THR A 638 -9.07 3.67 -4.30
C THR A 638 -10.50 3.23 -4.61
N ASP A 639 -10.89 2.02 -4.23
CA ASP A 639 -12.19 1.40 -4.44
C ASP A 639 -12.91 1.01 -3.14
N ASP A 640 -12.30 1.29 -1.99
CA ASP A 640 -12.79 0.96 -0.64
C ASP A 640 -13.23 -0.51 -0.47
N ASN A 641 -12.57 -1.45 -1.15
CA ASN A 641 -12.99 -2.83 -1.24
C ASN A 641 -12.04 -3.79 -0.48
N PHE A 642 -12.60 -4.63 0.40
CA PHE A 642 -11.85 -5.68 1.12
C PHE A 642 -11.12 -6.65 0.16
N ALA A 643 -11.72 -6.97 -0.99
CA ALA A 643 -11.11 -7.86 -1.98
C ALA A 643 -9.76 -7.31 -2.48
N THR A 644 -9.62 -6.00 -2.58
CA THR A 644 -8.37 -5.33 -2.96
C THR A 644 -7.27 -5.53 -1.93
N ILE A 645 -7.61 -5.65 -0.63
CA ILE A 645 -6.63 -6.00 0.41
C ILE A 645 -6.09 -7.41 0.19
N VAL A 646 -6.96 -8.37 -0.08
CA VAL A 646 -6.57 -9.77 -0.33
C VAL A 646 -5.70 -9.85 -1.60
N GLN A 647 -6.05 -9.09 -2.64
CA GLN A 647 -5.24 -8.98 -3.85
C GLN A 647 -3.88 -8.31 -3.57
N ALA A 648 -3.82 -7.30 -2.71
CA ALA A 648 -2.57 -6.68 -2.28
C ALA A 648 -1.69 -7.67 -1.49
N VAL A 649 -2.25 -8.51 -0.62
CA VAL A 649 -1.54 -9.61 0.06
C VAL A 649 -0.95 -10.59 -0.96
N LYS A 650 -1.73 -11.01 -1.96
CA LYS A 650 -1.27 -11.87 -3.06
C LYS A 650 -0.12 -11.23 -3.84
N ASN A 651 -0.23 -9.94 -4.15
CA ASN A 651 0.83 -9.20 -4.82
C ASN A 651 2.08 -9.09 -3.94
N GLY A 652 1.95 -8.81 -2.65
CA GLY A 652 3.07 -8.78 -1.71
C GLY A 652 3.82 -10.11 -1.64
N ARG A 653 3.11 -11.26 -1.61
CA ARG A 653 3.70 -12.60 -1.66
C ARG A 653 4.47 -12.84 -2.95
N ASN A 654 3.92 -12.45 -4.09
CA ASN A 654 4.58 -12.58 -5.39
C ASN A 654 5.82 -11.69 -5.50
N VAL A 655 5.74 -10.43 -5.05
CA VAL A 655 6.89 -9.50 -5.02
C VAL A 655 8.01 -10.06 -4.16
N TYR A 656 7.71 -10.58 -2.97
CA TYR A 656 8.70 -11.22 -2.12
C TYR A 656 9.32 -12.46 -2.78
N ALA A 657 8.50 -13.31 -3.40
CA ALA A 657 9.01 -14.48 -4.14
C ALA A 657 9.95 -14.07 -5.27
N ASN A 658 9.62 -12.98 -5.99
CA ASN A 658 10.43 -12.44 -7.07
C ASN A 658 11.77 -11.87 -6.56
N ILE A 659 11.74 -11.11 -5.46
CA ILE A 659 12.95 -10.64 -4.78
C ILE A 659 13.84 -11.82 -4.40
N ARG A 660 13.28 -12.86 -3.81
CA ARG A 660 14.02 -14.06 -3.40
C ARG A 660 14.68 -14.75 -4.60
N ARG A 661 14.00 -14.79 -5.75
CA ARG A 661 14.55 -15.36 -7.01
C ARG A 661 15.74 -14.53 -7.51
N SER A 662 15.63 -13.21 -7.52
CA SER A 662 16.71 -12.31 -7.91
C SER A 662 17.93 -12.46 -6.99
N ILE A 663 17.70 -12.55 -5.67
CA ILE A 663 18.76 -12.77 -4.69
C ILE A 663 19.43 -14.14 -4.89
N GLN A 664 18.63 -15.19 -5.11
CA GLN A 664 19.17 -16.55 -5.38
C GLN A 664 20.08 -16.54 -6.62
N PHE A 665 19.64 -15.91 -7.69
CA PHE A 665 20.42 -15.76 -8.93
C PHE A 665 21.78 -15.08 -8.69
N LEU A 666 21.78 -13.94 -8.02
CA LEU A 666 23.00 -13.17 -7.74
C LEU A 666 23.96 -13.93 -6.82
N LEU A 667 23.45 -14.44 -5.71
CA LEU A 667 24.30 -15.11 -4.71
C LEU A 667 24.89 -16.44 -5.22
N SER A 668 24.12 -17.23 -5.97
CA SER A 668 24.62 -18.48 -6.55
C SER A 668 25.70 -18.23 -7.62
N GLY A 669 25.51 -17.19 -8.44
CA GLY A 669 26.50 -16.77 -9.40
C GLY A 669 27.81 -16.30 -8.77
N ASN A 670 27.73 -15.47 -7.72
CA ASN A 670 28.91 -15.02 -6.98
C ASN A 670 29.60 -16.20 -6.26
N THR A 671 28.82 -17.11 -5.66
CA THR A 671 29.37 -18.34 -5.06
C THR A 671 30.18 -19.16 -6.09
N ALA A 672 29.70 -19.24 -7.31
CA ALA A 672 30.43 -19.93 -8.37
C ALA A 672 31.78 -19.25 -8.69
N GLY A 673 31.82 -17.94 -8.79
CA GLY A 673 33.04 -17.17 -8.97
C GLY A 673 34.04 -17.38 -7.83
N ILE A 674 33.57 -17.26 -6.58
CA ILE A 674 34.38 -17.49 -5.37
C ILE A 674 34.99 -18.89 -5.38
N LEU A 675 34.18 -19.92 -5.59
CA LEU A 675 34.64 -21.32 -5.60
C LEU A 675 35.66 -21.57 -6.68
N THR A 676 35.50 -20.98 -7.87
CA THR A 676 36.44 -21.14 -8.98
C THR A 676 37.80 -20.49 -8.66
N VAL A 677 37.79 -19.26 -8.13
CA VAL A 677 39.03 -18.55 -7.72
C VAL A 677 39.71 -19.30 -6.57
N LEU A 678 38.96 -19.73 -5.59
CA LEU A 678 39.45 -20.47 -4.43
C LEU A 678 40.11 -21.82 -4.89
N TYR A 679 39.44 -22.55 -5.79
CA TYR A 679 39.99 -23.78 -6.37
C TYR A 679 41.30 -23.51 -7.07
N ALA A 680 41.38 -22.52 -7.97
CA ALA A 680 42.60 -22.19 -8.70
C ALA A 680 43.75 -21.83 -7.73
N SER A 681 43.45 -21.00 -6.69
CA SER A 681 44.44 -20.67 -5.66
C SER A 681 44.93 -21.91 -4.91
N LEU A 682 44.03 -22.80 -4.44
CA LEU A 682 44.37 -23.98 -3.68
C LEU A 682 45.20 -24.98 -4.51
N MET A 683 44.98 -25.06 -5.81
CA MET A 683 45.69 -25.96 -6.75
C MET A 683 46.95 -25.33 -7.35
N ALA A 684 47.33 -24.12 -6.94
CA ALA A 684 48.43 -23.35 -7.48
C ALA A 684 48.35 -23.15 -9.01
N LEU A 685 47.13 -22.97 -9.52
CA LEU A 685 46.85 -22.70 -10.94
C LEU A 685 46.91 -21.18 -11.21
N PRO A 686 47.08 -20.74 -12.47
CA PRO A 686 46.97 -19.33 -12.82
C PRO A 686 45.60 -18.72 -12.45
N VAL A 687 45.54 -17.38 -12.39
CA VAL A 687 44.28 -16.64 -12.09
C VAL A 687 43.22 -16.97 -13.15
N PRO A 688 42.04 -17.50 -12.78
CA PRO A 688 41.02 -17.90 -13.73
C PRO A 688 40.23 -16.73 -14.31
N PHE A 689 40.18 -15.58 -13.60
CA PHE A 689 39.46 -14.40 -14.02
C PHE A 689 40.28 -13.13 -13.82
N GLN A 690 40.29 -12.28 -14.80
CA GLN A 690 40.72 -10.91 -14.63
C GLN A 690 39.60 -10.09 -13.91
N ALA A 691 39.98 -9.00 -13.25
CA ALA A 691 39.02 -8.13 -12.59
C ALA A 691 37.93 -7.61 -13.56
N VAL A 692 38.33 -7.28 -14.80
CA VAL A 692 37.45 -6.84 -15.88
C VAL A 692 36.38 -7.91 -16.24
N HIS A 693 36.73 -9.18 -16.22
CA HIS A 693 35.77 -10.27 -16.48
C HIS A 693 34.65 -10.31 -15.45
N LEU A 694 34.99 -10.21 -14.15
CA LEU A 694 34.05 -10.27 -13.07
C LEU A 694 33.16 -9.04 -13.03
N LEU A 695 33.71 -7.87 -13.33
CA LEU A 695 32.93 -6.65 -13.44
C LEU A 695 31.96 -6.67 -14.63
N PHE A 696 32.41 -7.17 -15.77
CA PHE A 696 31.53 -7.38 -16.94
C PHE A 696 30.34 -8.29 -16.57
N ILE A 697 30.62 -9.40 -15.87
CA ILE A 697 29.58 -10.33 -15.44
C ILE A 697 28.62 -9.64 -14.48
N ASN A 698 29.11 -9.09 -13.37
CA ASN A 698 28.28 -8.53 -12.31
C ASN A 698 27.44 -7.36 -12.80
N LEU A 699 27.97 -6.54 -13.69
CA LEU A 699 27.36 -5.29 -14.11
C LEU A 699 26.45 -5.47 -15.32
N LEU A 700 26.94 -6.08 -16.40
CA LEU A 700 26.24 -6.16 -17.67
C LEU A 700 25.36 -7.41 -17.78
N THR A 701 25.88 -8.57 -17.38
CA THR A 701 25.15 -9.82 -17.60
C THR A 701 24.29 -10.27 -16.43
N ASP A 702 24.54 -9.82 -15.21
CA ASP A 702 23.74 -10.20 -14.04
C ASP A 702 22.62 -9.22 -13.73
N SER A 703 22.84 -7.91 -13.90
CA SER A 703 21.82 -6.90 -13.53
C SER A 703 20.53 -7.07 -14.32
N LEU A 704 20.60 -7.34 -15.63
CA LEU A 704 19.42 -7.49 -16.48
C LEU A 704 18.58 -8.72 -16.14
N PRO A 705 19.15 -9.95 -16.02
CA PRO A 705 18.38 -11.12 -15.58
C PRO A 705 17.83 -11.00 -14.17
N ALA A 706 18.57 -10.40 -13.23
CA ALA A 706 18.11 -10.21 -11.87
C ALA A 706 16.89 -9.28 -11.80
N ILE A 707 16.88 -8.16 -12.55
CA ILE A 707 15.71 -7.29 -12.70
C ILE A 707 14.56 -8.05 -13.38
N ALA A 708 14.85 -8.82 -14.43
CA ALA A 708 13.86 -9.59 -15.16
C ALA A 708 13.19 -10.68 -14.31
N LEU A 709 13.93 -11.31 -13.39
CA LEU A 709 13.38 -12.21 -12.38
C LEU A 709 12.47 -11.51 -11.39
N GLY A 710 12.76 -10.24 -11.07
CA GLY A 710 11.87 -9.38 -10.31
C GLY A 710 10.53 -9.10 -11.00
N LEU A 711 10.48 -9.26 -12.32
CA LEU A 711 9.28 -9.11 -13.16
C LEU A 711 8.62 -10.46 -13.50
N GLU A 712 8.98 -11.53 -12.82
CA GLU A 712 8.37 -12.85 -13.07
C GLU A 712 6.85 -12.77 -12.89
N PRO A 713 6.07 -13.33 -13.83
CA PRO A 713 4.61 -13.33 -13.76
C PRO A 713 4.09 -13.87 -12.43
N HIS A 714 3.04 -13.24 -11.91
CA HIS A 714 2.42 -13.63 -10.65
C HIS A 714 1.84 -15.05 -10.72
N ASN A 715 1.94 -15.75 -9.61
CA ASN A 715 1.43 -17.11 -9.46
C ASN A 715 0.38 -17.15 -8.34
N ASP A 716 -0.80 -17.65 -8.63
CA ASP A 716 -1.91 -17.78 -7.68
C ASP A 716 -1.61 -18.79 -6.55
N ARG A 717 -0.72 -19.74 -6.80
CA ARG A 717 -0.31 -20.74 -5.80
C ARG A 717 0.27 -20.15 -4.53
N VAL A 718 0.77 -18.90 -4.55
CA VAL A 718 1.28 -18.22 -3.36
C VAL A 718 0.20 -18.02 -2.29
N MET A 719 -1.08 -18.08 -2.66
CA MET A 719 -2.22 -18.00 -1.75
C MET A 719 -2.54 -19.34 -1.06
N HIS A 720 -1.86 -20.43 -1.41
CA HIS A 720 -1.94 -21.70 -0.68
C HIS A 720 -0.82 -21.87 0.36
N ASP A 721 0.15 -20.96 0.36
CA ASP A 721 1.22 -20.95 1.35
C ASP A 721 0.76 -20.23 2.62
N LYS A 722 1.19 -20.73 3.80
CA LYS A 722 0.93 -20.05 5.07
C LYS A 722 1.70 -18.72 5.15
N PRO A 723 1.16 -17.70 5.85
CA PRO A 723 1.89 -16.47 6.12
C PRO A 723 3.23 -16.76 6.80
N ARG A 724 4.27 -16.04 6.40
CA ARG A 724 5.60 -16.19 7.00
C ARG A 724 5.62 -15.60 8.41
N PRO A 725 6.29 -16.26 9.36
CA PRO A 725 6.51 -15.71 10.69
C PRO A 725 7.29 -14.37 10.60
N ARG A 726 6.99 -13.45 11.51
CA ARG A 726 7.65 -12.14 11.59
C ARG A 726 9.18 -12.23 11.74
N SER A 727 9.66 -13.30 12.38
CA SER A 727 11.09 -13.55 12.61
C SER A 727 11.82 -14.17 11.42
N GLU A 728 11.11 -14.64 10.40
CA GLU A 728 11.72 -15.34 9.27
C GLU A 728 12.28 -14.35 8.23
N GLY A 729 13.60 -14.24 8.18
CA GLY A 729 14.30 -13.48 7.14
C GLY A 729 14.36 -14.22 5.81
N ILE A 730 14.78 -13.52 4.75
CA ILE A 730 14.89 -14.10 3.40
C ILE A 730 16.03 -15.13 3.27
N LEU A 731 17.08 -14.95 4.07
CA LEU A 731 18.30 -15.77 4.04
C LEU A 731 18.22 -16.96 5.02
N THR A 732 17.26 -17.83 4.79
CA THR A 732 17.11 -19.05 5.61
C THR A 732 18.20 -20.08 5.31
N LYS A 733 18.50 -20.97 6.28
CA LYS A 733 19.49 -22.06 6.07
C LYS A 733 19.22 -22.91 4.82
N PRO A 734 17.97 -23.37 4.54
CA PRO A 734 17.65 -24.11 3.32
C PRO A 734 17.88 -23.29 2.04
N PHE A 735 17.63 -21.98 2.08
CA PHE A 735 17.86 -21.08 0.97
C PHE A 735 19.36 -20.94 0.67
N LEU A 736 20.18 -20.70 1.68
CA LEU A 736 21.64 -20.59 1.54
C LEU A 736 22.26 -21.91 1.06
N LEU A 737 21.75 -23.06 1.52
CA LEU A 737 22.19 -24.36 1.03
C LEU A 737 21.87 -24.53 -0.47
N SER A 738 20.69 -24.12 -0.92
CA SER A 738 20.34 -24.15 -2.35
C SER A 738 21.25 -23.27 -3.17
N VAL A 739 21.53 -22.04 -2.71
CA VAL A 739 22.47 -21.10 -3.34
C VAL A 739 23.87 -21.73 -3.45
N GLY A 740 24.35 -22.35 -2.37
CA GLY A 740 25.66 -23.02 -2.35
C GLY A 740 25.76 -24.19 -3.33
N LEU A 741 24.74 -25.06 -3.37
CA LEU A 741 24.69 -26.19 -4.30
C LEU A 741 24.62 -25.76 -5.77
N GLU A 742 23.76 -24.78 -6.09
CA GLU A 742 23.63 -24.23 -7.43
C GLU A 742 24.94 -23.54 -7.87
N GLY A 743 25.56 -22.76 -6.98
CA GLY A 743 26.87 -22.16 -7.21
C GLY A 743 27.98 -23.18 -7.43
N LEU A 744 27.98 -24.30 -6.69
CA LEU A 744 28.94 -25.39 -6.85
C LEU A 744 28.84 -26.05 -8.23
N VAL A 745 27.63 -26.27 -8.72
CA VAL A 745 27.43 -26.86 -10.08
C VAL A 745 27.96 -25.92 -11.16
N ILE A 746 27.69 -24.61 -11.05
CA ILE A 746 28.21 -23.62 -12.00
C ILE A 746 29.73 -23.51 -11.89
N ALA A 747 30.29 -23.55 -10.68
CA ALA A 747 31.74 -23.55 -10.46
C ALA A 747 32.40 -24.76 -11.11
N ALA A 748 31.82 -25.96 -10.95
CA ALA A 748 32.35 -27.19 -11.56
C ALA A 748 32.43 -27.09 -13.10
N ALA A 749 31.35 -26.59 -13.74
CA ALA A 749 31.36 -26.33 -15.18
C ALA A 749 32.45 -25.32 -15.60
N THR A 750 32.61 -24.26 -14.82
CA THR A 750 33.61 -23.22 -15.07
C THR A 750 35.03 -23.74 -14.87
N ILE A 751 35.29 -24.55 -13.85
CA ILE A 751 36.60 -25.19 -13.59
C ILE A 751 36.95 -26.16 -14.70
N ILE A 752 36.01 -26.96 -15.21
CA ILE A 752 36.24 -27.86 -16.37
C ILE A 752 36.63 -27.03 -17.59
N ALA A 753 35.91 -25.95 -17.88
CA ALA A 753 36.23 -25.03 -18.98
C ALA A 753 37.63 -24.42 -18.84
N PHE A 754 37.97 -23.99 -17.61
CA PHE A 754 39.27 -23.43 -17.29
C PHE A 754 40.40 -24.41 -17.62
N HIS A 755 40.30 -25.71 -17.20
CA HIS A 755 41.27 -26.73 -17.51
C HIS A 755 41.34 -27.04 -19.00
N LEU A 756 40.21 -27.05 -19.72
CA LEU A 756 40.24 -27.26 -21.18
C LEU A 756 41.01 -26.14 -21.88
N GLY A 757 40.80 -24.88 -21.45
CA GLY A 757 41.56 -23.77 -22.01
C GLY A 757 43.02 -23.75 -21.64
N LEU A 758 43.37 -24.08 -20.38
CA LEU A 758 44.78 -24.20 -19.94
C LEU A 758 45.56 -25.22 -20.74
N ASN A 759 44.96 -26.39 -21.01
CA ASN A 759 45.60 -27.47 -21.77
C ASN A 759 45.75 -27.10 -23.25
N TYR A 760 44.94 -26.21 -23.80
CA TYR A 760 45.02 -25.81 -25.21
C TYR A 760 45.98 -24.67 -25.46
N GLY A 761 45.88 -23.56 -24.76
CA GLY A 761 46.57 -22.30 -25.04
C GLY A 761 47.08 -21.54 -23.81
N GLY A 762 47.29 -22.29 -22.70
CA GLY A 762 47.82 -21.69 -21.47
C GLY A 762 46.84 -20.77 -20.72
N GLN A 763 47.42 -19.84 -19.96
CA GLN A 763 46.66 -18.99 -19.03
C GLN A 763 45.58 -18.14 -19.71
N ALA A 764 45.89 -17.50 -20.83
CA ALA A 764 44.97 -16.61 -21.53
C ALA A 764 43.75 -17.36 -22.07
N ALA A 765 43.94 -18.54 -22.70
CA ALA A 765 42.83 -19.38 -23.17
C ALA A 765 42.04 -19.96 -22.01
N GLY A 766 42.70 -20.33 -20.91
CA GLY A 766 42.04 -20.79 -19.69
C GLY A 766 41.12 -19.71 -19.10
N ALA A 767 41.62 -18.49 -18.96
CA ALA A 767 40.84 -17.34 -18.44
C ALA A 767 39.63 -17.01 -19.36
N THR A 768 39.84 -17.01 -20.69
CA THR A 768 38.76 -16.77 -21.66
C THR A 768 37.68 -17.84 -21.59
N MET A 769 38.05 -19.13 -21.52
CA MET A 769 37.13 -20.25 -21.35
C MET A 769 36.35 -20.18 -20.03
N ALA A 770 37.03 -19.88 -18.92
CA ALA A 770 36.39 -19.73 -17.61
C ALA A 770 35.41 -18.57 -17.60
N PHE A 771 35.82 -17.38 -18.06
CA PHE A 771 34.99 -16.20 -18.15
C PHE A 771 33.72 -16.44 -18.98
N SER A 772 33.91 -16.95 -20.20
CA SER A 772 32.78 -17.16 -21.12
C SER A 772 31.80 -18.22 -20.59
N THR A 773 32.33 -19.31 -20.00
CA THR A 773 31.48 -20.39 -19.42
C THR A 773 30.74 -19.90 -18.18
N LEU A 774 31.39 -19.13 -17.28
CA LEU A 774 30.75 -18.57 -16.11
C LEU A 774 29.64 -17.59 -16.53
N CYS A 775 29.93 -16.68 -17.46
CA CYS A 775 28.98 -15.73 -17.98
C CYS A 775 27.72 -16.41 -18.55
N LEU A 776 27.92 -17.36 -19.47
CA LEU A 776 26.80 -18.03 -20.13
C LEU A 776 26.03 -18.96 -19.17
N SER A 777 26.72 -19.66 -18.26
CA SER A 777 26.08 -20.48 -17.22
C SER A 777 25.22 -19.66 -16.31
N ARG A 778 25.62 -18.43 -15.94
CA ARG A 778 24.81 -17.49 -15.14
C ARG A 778 23.58 -17.02 -15.91
N LEU A 779 23.71 -16.69 -17.19
CA LEU A 779 22.56 -16.36 -18.04
C LEU A 779 21.53 -17.50 -18.10
N PHE A 780 21.98 -18.77 -18.32
CA PHE A 780 21.11 -19.94 -18.25
C PHE A 780 20.52 -20.16 -16.85
N HIS A 781 21.30 -19.86 -15.80
CA HIS A 781 20.85 -19.99 -14.41
C HIS A 781 19.66 -19.09 -14.08
N GLY A 782 19.49 -17.95 -14.76
CA GLY A 782 18.28 -17.14 -14.69
C GLY A 782 17.01 -17.96 -14.90
N PHE A 783 17.00 -18.92 -15.82
CA PHE A 783 15.86 -19.82 -16.03
C PHE A 783 15.71 -20.83 -14.88
N ASN A 784 16.79 -21.23 -14.23
CA ASN A 784 16.72 -22.07 -13.04
C ASN A 784 16.06 -21.35 -11.88
N CYS A 785 16.28 -20.05 -11.73
CA CYS A 785 15.74 -19.26 -10.63
C CYS A 785 14.25 -18.89 -10.76
N LYS A 786 13.60 -19.14 -11.92
CA LYS A 786 12.18 -18.81 -12.15
C LYS A 786 11.21 -19.49 -11.18
N ALA A 787 11.49 -20.72 -10.78
CA ALA A 787 10.65 -21.48 -9.86
C ALA A 787 11.48 -22.44 -8.99
N ALA A 788 10.91 -22.87 -7.88
CA ALA A 788 11.47 -23.93 -7.05
C ALA A 788 11.40 -25.30 -7.74
N GLU A 789 10.38 -25.50 -8.59
CA GLU A 789 10.16 -26.68 -9.42
C GLU A 789 10.95 -26.61 -10.74
N PRO A 790 11.22 -27.74 -11.40
CA PRO A 790 11.79 -27.75 -12.75
C PRO A 790 10.90 -26.99 -13.74
N VAL A 791 11.52 -26.15 -14.58
CA VAL A 791 10.79 -25.35 -15.58
C VAL A 791 11.03 -25.78 -17.03
N ILE A 792 12.08 -26.57 -17.30
CA ILE A 792 12.37 -27.10 -18.63
C ILE A 792 11.16 -27.92 -19.12
N PHE A 793 10.80 -27.75 -20.36
CA PHE A 793 9.66 -28.40 -21.04
C PHE A 793 8.28 -27.91 -20.52
N THR A 794 8.22 -26.85 -19.75
CA THR A 794 6.95 -26.23 -19.32
C THR A 794 6.73 -24.87 -20.01
N ARG A 795 5.45 -24.44 -20.09
CA ARG A 795 5.14 -23.08 -20.57
C ARG A 795 5.77 -21.99 -19.70
N LYS A 796 6.08 -22.28 -18.44
CA LYS A 796 6.75 -21.37 -17.53
C LYS A 796 8.16 -20.97 -18.01
N PHE A 797 8.84 -21.80 -18.79
CA PHE A 797 10.15 -21.45 -19.33
C PHE A 797 10.10 -20.19 -20.20
N TRP A 798 9.05 -20.02 -21.00
CA TRP A 798 8.89 -18.96 -22.01
C TRP A 798 8.04 -17.76 -21.56
N ASN A 799 7.40 -17.81 -20.39
CA ASN A 799 6.40 -16.81 -19.98
C ASN A 799 6.98 -15.46 -19.53
N ASN A 800 8.28 -15.39 -19.17
CA ASN A 800 8.98 -14.16 -18.78
C ASN A 800 9.73 -13.57 -19.98
N LYS A 801 9.06 -12.69 -20.73
CA LYS A 801 9.66 -12.02 -21.90
C LYS A 801 10.86 -11.13 -21.52
N PRO A 802 10.85 -10.33 -20.42
CA PRO A 802 12.03 -9.61 -19.96
C PRO A 802 13.25 -10.50 -19.72
N LEU A 803 13.09 -11.71 -19.17
CA LEU A 803 14.19 -12.63 -18.93
C LEU A 803 14.78 -13.18 -20.25
N LEU A 804 13.91 -13.48 -21.22
CA LEU A 804 14.35 -13.90 -22.57
C LEU A 804 15.14 -12.78 -23.27
N ALA A 805 14.69 -11.53 -23.15
CA ALA A 805 15.39 -10.38 -23.68
C ALA A 805 16.75 -10.17 -22.97
N ALA A 806 16.79 -10.29 -21.64
CA ALA A 806 18.03 -10.18 -20.86
C ALA A 806 19.04 -11.29 -21.24
N PHE A 807 18.55 -12.53 -21.43
CA PHE A 807 19.37 -13.64 -21.91
C PHE A 807 19.94 -13.37 -23.32
N ALA A 808 19.10 -12.91 -24.23
CA ALA A 808 19.53 -12.60 -25.61
C ALA A 808 20.57 -11.46 -25.64
N VAL A 809 20.32 -10.36 -24.89
CA VAL A 809 21.25 -9.23 -24.80
C VAL A 809 22.57 -9.66 -24.15
N GLY A 810 22.53 -10.39 -23.02
CA GLY A 810 23.73 -10.89 -22.34
C GLY A 810 24.55 -11.82 -23.22
N THR A 811 23.90 -12.74 -23.95
CA THR A 811 24.59 -13.64 -24.91
C THR A 811 25.19 -12.86 -26.07
N LEU A 812 24.47 -11.84 -26.62
CA LEU A 812 24.99 -11.00 -27.70
C LEU A 812 26.21 -10.20 -27.22
N LEU A 813 26.20 -9.66 -26.01
CA LEU A 813 27.34 -8.95 -25.44
C LEU A 813 28.53 -9.87 -25.25
N LEU A 814 28.33 -11.10 -24.77
CA LEU A 814 29.41 -12.09 -24.67
C LEU A 814 29.99 -12.44 -26.03
N VAL A 815 29.13 -12.69 -27.03
CA VAL A 815 29.59 -12.95 -28.40
C VAL A 815 30.35 -11.76 -28.98
N ALA A 816 29.89 -10.54 -28.72
CA ALA A 816 30.58 -9.32 -29.16
C ALA A 816 32.01 -9.21 -28.56
N VAL A 817 32.16 -9.55 -27.27
CA VAL A 817 33.48 -9.58 -26.60
C VAL A 817 34.41 -10.60 -27.25
N LEU A 818 33.90 -11.75 -27.65
CA LEU A 818 34.71 -12.82 -28.26
C LEU A 818 34.94 -12.65 -29.77
N ALA A 819 34.17 -11.77 -30.45
CA ALA A 819 34.23 -11.62 -31.92
C ALA A 819 34.82 -10.29 -32.40
N ILE A 820 34.79 -9.24 -31.57
CA ILE A 820 35.26 -7.90 -31.93
C ILE A 820 36.67 -7.69 -31.36
N PRO A 821 37.71 -7.53 -32.18
CA PRO A 821 39.11 -7.49 -31.72
C PRO A 821 39.39 -6.42 -30.64
N VAL A 822 38.78 -5.22 -30.75
CA VAL A 822 38.94 -4.16 -29.77
C VAL A 822 38.35 -4.55 -28.40
N LEU A 823 37.22 -5.27 -28.38
CA LEU A 823 36.61 -5.74 -27.14
C LEU A 823 37.34 -6.95 -26.57
N GLU A 824 37.86 -7.82 -27.46
CA GLU A 824 38.70 -8.98 -27.10
C GLU A 824 39.96 -8.51 -26.37
N GLU A 825 40.65 -7.52 -26.89
CA GLU A 825 41.84 -6.91 -26.29
C GLU A 825 41.51 -6.21 -24.96
N LEU A 826 40.43 -5.39 -24.91
CA LEU A 826 39.98 -4.73 -23.70
C LEU A 826 39.64 -5.71 -22.58
N MET A 827 39.05 -6.84 -22.92
CA MET A 827 38.67 -7.89 -21.96
C MET A 827 39.80 -8.90 -21.74
N GLN A 828 41.00 -8.69 -22.31
CA GLN A 828 42.11 -9.61 -22.23
C GLN A 828 41.72 -11.06 -22.59
N ALA A 829 40.80 -11.21 -23.52
CA ALA A 829 40.34 -12.46 -24.06
C ALA A 829 41.21 -12.87 -25.23
N VAL A 830 41.15 -14.13 -25.65
CA VAL A 830 41.86 -14.65 -26.81
C VAL A 830 40.93 -15.42 -27.72
N ALA A 831 41.21 -15.39 -29.02
CA ALA A 831 40.46 -16.15 -30.00
C ALA A 831 40.58 -17.66 -29.72
N LEU A 832 39.41 -18.33 -29.64
CA LEU A 832 39.32 -19.75 -29.35
C LEU A 832 38.98 -20.55 -30.64
N PRO A 833 39.51 -21.76 -30.81
CA PRO A 833 39.09 -22.62 -31.91
C PRO A 833 37.60 -23.02 -31.73
N TRP A 834 36.94 -23.29 -32.84
CA TRP A 834 35.49 -23.57 -32.84
C TRP A 834 35.11 -24.74 -31.92
N THR A 835 36.00 -25.73 -31.71
CA THR A 835 35.78 -26.88 -30.81
C THR A 835 35.67 -26.45 -29.35
N LEU A 836 36.54 -25.57 -28.90
CA LEU A 836 36.48 -24.98 -27.56
C LEU A 836 35.35 -23.99 -27.47
N GLY A 837 35.07 -23.21 -28.54
CA GLY A 837 33.91 -22.32 -28.61
C GLY A 837 32.58 -23.06 -28.41
N LEU A 838 32.43 -24.30 -28.90
CA LEU A 838 31.25 -25.15 -28.68
C LEU A 838 31.21 -25.78 -27.28
N ALA A 839 32.34 -25.97 -26.62
CA ALA A 839 32.37 -26.51 -25.26
C ALA A 839 31.74 -25.50 -24.24
N ILE A 840 31.85 -24.20 -24.48
CA ILE A 840 31.27 -23.13 -23.62
C ILE A 840 29.74 -23.32 -23.47
N PRO A 841 28.93 -23.27 -24.55
CA PRO A 841 27.51 -23.49 -24.42
C PRO A 841 27.16 -24.90 -23.96
N GLY A 842 27.95 -25.91 -24.32
CA GLY A 842 27.75 -27.28 -23.83
C GLY A 842 27.84 -27.40 -22.32
N LEU A 843 28.87 -26.82 -21.70
CA LEU A 843 29.05 -26.78 -20.24
C LEU A 843 28.00 -25.89 -19.53
N ALA A 844 27.66 -24.78 -20.15
CA ALA A 844 26.66 -23.88 -19.60
C ALA A 844 25.25 -24.52 -19.58
N ILE A 845 24.85 -25.17 -20.68
CA ILE A 845 23.58 -25.92 -20.73
C ILE A 845 23.65 -27.13 -19.79
N GLY A 846 24.76 -27.82 -19.72
CA GLY A 846 24.98 -28.93 -18.80
C GLY A 846 24.77 -28.50 -17.34
N SER A 847 25.34 -27.40 -16.93
CA SER A 847 25.12 -26.85 -15.57
C SER A 847 23.64 -26.52 -15.29
N MET A 848 22.93 -25.95 -16.27
CA MET A 848 21.49 -25.69 -16.18
C MET A 848 20.72 -27.00 -15.99
N LEU A 849 21.00 -28.03 -16.80
CA LEU A 849 20.30 -29.32 -16.74
C LEU A 849 20.55 -30.07 -15.43
N VAL A 850 21.78 -30.04 -14.90
CA VAL A 850 22.09 -30.62 -13.59
C VAL A 850 21.31 -29.95 -12.47
N ILE A 851 21.23 -28.62 -12.47
CA ILE A 851 20.45 -27.89 -11.47
C ILE A 851 18.95 -28.23 -11.60
N GLN A 852 18.40 -28.33 -12.81
CA GLN A 852 17.02 -28.76 -13.03
C GLN A 852 16.76 -30.18 -12.54
N LEU A 853 17.72 -31.10 -12.75
CA LEU A 853 17.63 -32.46 -12.22
C LEU A 853 17.64 -32.48 -10.68
N LEU A 854 18.53 -31.71 -10.05
CA LEU A 854 18.55 -31.58 -8.58
C LEU A 854 17.22 -31.06 -8.03
N LYS A 855 16.60 -30.10 -8.72
CA LYS A 855 15.27 -29.63 -8.38
C LYS A 855 14.19 -30.70 -8.54
N ALA A 856 14.24 -31.47 -9.61
CA ALA A 856 13.31 -32.59 -9.86
C ALA A 856 13.40 -33.65 -8.76
N ILE A 857 14.62 -34.04 -8.37
CA ILE A 857 14.86 -34.97 -7.27
C ILE A 857 14.29 -34.44 -5.96
N ARG A 858 14.59 -33.19 -5.63
CA ARG A 858 14.10 -32.54 -4.39
C ARG A 858 12.59 -32.46 -4.34
N THR A 859 11.93 -32.10 -5.45
CA THR A 859 10.46 -32.02 -5.52
C THR A 859 9.79 -33.38 -5.55
N GLY A 860 10.46 -34.38 -6.13
CA GLY A 860 10.02 -35.79 -6.13
C GLY A 860 10.02 -36.39 -4.72
N PHE A 861 11.05 -36.14 -3.92
CA PHE A 861 11.14 -36.60 -2.53
C PHE A 861 10.24 -35.81 -1.56
N GLY A 862 9.85 -34.59 -1.91
CA GLY A 862 8.98 -33.71 -1.09
C GLY A 862 7.48 -34.00 -1.22
N ARG A 863 7.07 -34.80 -2.22
CA ARG A 863 5.70 -35.29 -2.35
C ARG A 863 5.51 -36.56 -1.51
N LYS A 864 5.33 -36.42 -0.19
CA LYS A 864 4.53 -37.38 0.56
C LYS A 864 3.05 -36.99 0.39
N PRO A 865 2.15 -37.99 0.18
CA PRO A 865 0.73 -37.81 -0.15
C PRO A 865 -0.03 -37.02 0.88
#